data_69d1be09938532fcf28242f05c4e824a
#
_entry.id   69d1be09938532fcf28242f05c4e824a
#
_cell.length_a   1.000
_cell.length_b   1.000
_cell.length_c   1.000
_cell.angle_alpha   90.00
_cell.angle_beta   90.00
_cell.angle_gamma   90.00
#
_symmetry.space_group_name_H-M   'P 1'
#
loop_
_entity.id
_entity.type
_entity.pdbx_description
1 polymer ?
#
loop_
_entity_poly.entity_id
_entity_poly.type
_entity_poly.pdbx_seq_one_letter_code
_entity_poly.pdbx_strand_id
1 'polypeptide(L)'
;MTRIERIEQLALAGIGQQGVEATIGRAMDEKELRAFRAARVRHDLLAEKRKRDRAAHGPMSNADKVAASTARRYNVEEIPPVADPMRRAHATRSALFFIRHYCTACRGGFLKKRVPASMRRIVHTMQKCVESGNPYHIRMPRGFGKSSYVKGVTMWALATGRAQLLEAVAANQRKADNIIRDVWNCLSRSPRFTEDFPEIAVFIARTKGNPRKAPSIMYKGESVAMQKSSGEFHLPTVEVDGAPTPSSGATFIAVGFSSNIRGEVQGATRPDLIIFDDLQDRDIAGNPDRIREAVATVKADFLGGDSHTDISAVLMTSTPIKPDDLSEKFAADPYWRTETYRLFDRFPACFDPNAEEGLWQEFARLWRHENAVEKRDPHPACNAFYMAHRADMDAGAMVLNPDNFRPNEVSAIEHGMILYFTRGAAAFDAEYQMEPHRDEAVVRITPEMVIAHVSPTLPAATVPPGTVMVCAATDINPSYALSSVAVAFDGNRTATLIDWWLTPCHIPGNANDTEFEQAVYSKLADVARELTERGLDPKGADFHWGIDASGNQFRPVTDFAFRCRDAIGFPALALLGRTDREFNPRVTTRKFPKVPGLNHTVLAWDKATRKEHIFFDKDVYEETAQKSFLSAIGAPGGVSIFGKRGGAPADHDELAMQLCGEILRAKTIAANDKHSFTWEENYRHDLGDAFYMCFAIAGFYGLSTSGGYVDRNKPLEWNF
;
A
#
# COMPACT_ATOMS: atom_id res chain seq x y z
N MET A 1 -18.20 -10.06 -21.01
CA MET A 1 -19.13 -9.75 -22.11
C MET A 1 -18.58 -10.42 -23.37
N THR A 2 -19.32 -11.36 -23.92
CA THR A 2 -18.96 -12.02 -25.16
C THR A 2 -19.06 -11.04 -26.34
N ARG A 3 -18.43 -11.37 -27.46
CA ARG A 3 -18.45 -10.53 -28.64
C ARG A 3 -19.87 -10.40 -29.23
N ILE A 4 -20.67 -11.44 -29.16
CA ILE A 4 -22.08 -11.43 -29.58
C ILE A 4 -22.90 -10.48 -28.71
N GLU A 5 -22.74 -10.52 -27.38
CA GLU A 5 -23.38 -9.60 -26.45
C GLU A 5 -23.06 -8.13 -26.76
N ARG A 6 -21.81 -7.86 -27.17
CA ARG A 6 -21.39 -6.49 -27.54
C ARG A 6 -22.05 -6.03 -28.84
N ILE A 7 -22.18 -6.92 -29.84
CA ILE A 7 -22.89 -6.65 -31.08
C ILE A 7 -24.37 -6.38 -30.84
N GLU A 8 -25.03 -7.19 -30.00
CA GLU A 8 -26.41 -7.00 -29.61
C GLU A 8 -26.63 -5.65 -28.89
N GLN A 9 -25.75 -5.27 -27.98
CA GLN A 9 -25.81 -3.98 -27.30
C GLN A 9 -25.70 -2.79 -28.27
N LEU A 10 -24.78 -2.84 -29.23
CA LEU A 10 -24.61 -1.79 -30.22
C LEU A 10 -25.82 -1.70 -31.16
N ALA A 11 -26.38 -2.83 -31.56
CA ALA A 11 -27.59 -2.89 -32.37
C ALA A 11 -28.83 -2.36 -31.62
N LEU A 12 -28.98 -2.69 -30.34
CA LEU A 12 -30.05 -2.17 -29.48
C LEU A 12 -29.88 -0.67 -29.18
N ALA A 13 -28.65 -0.13 -29.23
CA ALA A 13 -28.39 1.30 -29.17
C ALA A 13 -28.68 2.04 -30.49
N GLY A 14 -29.15 1.33 -31.52
CA GLY A 14 -29.51 1.94 -32.82
C GLY A 14 -28.37 2.09 -33.81
N ILE A 15 -27.18 1.52 -33.50
CA ILE A 15 -26.03 1.58 -34.40
C ILE A 15 -26.24 0.65 -35.58
N GLY A 16 -26.05 1.15 -36.81
CA GLY A 16 -26.19 0.37 -38.05
C GLY A 16 -25.07 -0.64 -38.24
N GLN A 17 -25.26 -1.56 -39.21
CA GLN A 17 -24.31 -2.67 -39.45
C GLN A 17 -22.87 -2.17 -39.68
N GLN A 18 -22.67 -1.17 -40.55
CA GLN A 18 -21.32 -0.62 -40.80
C GLN A 18 -20.68 -0.01 -39.56
N GLY A 19 -21.46 0.66 -38.69
CA GLY A 19 -20.97 1.23 -37.46
C GLY A 19 -20.56 0.14 -36.43
N VAL A 20 -21.30 -0.98 -36.40
CA VAL A 20 -20.92 -2.14 -35.56
C VAL A 20 -19.66 -2.79 -36.09
N GLU A 21 -19.57 -3.05 -37.40
CA GLU A 21 -18.39 -3.64 -38.03
C GLU A 21 -17.14 -2.77 -37.86
N ALA A 22 -17.29 -1.44 -37.98
CA ALA A 22 -16.21 -0.50 -37.68
C ALA A 22 -15.76 -0.57 -36.22
N THR A 23 -16.71 -0.74 -35.29
CA THR A 23 -16.40 -0.83 -33.84
C THR A 23 -15.72 -2.15 -33.47
N ILE A 24 -16.03 -3.25 -34.17
CA ILE A 24 -15.43 -4.56 -33.93
C ILE A 24 -14.18 -4.82 -34.78
N GLY A 25 -13.87 -3.92 -35.74
CA GLY A 25 -12.64 -3.93 -36.56
C GLY A 25 -12.63 -4.97 -37.69
N ARG A 26 -13.78 -5.59 -38.01
CA ARG A 26 -13.94 -6.54 -39.14
C ARG A 26 -15.42 -6.74 -39.50
N ALA A 27 -15.70 -7.32 -40.66
CA ALA A 27 -17.04 -7.78 -41.00
C ALA A 27 -17.56 -8.86 -40.03
N MET A 28 -18.87 -8.85 -39.79
CA MET A 28 -19.54 -9.84 -38.93
C MET A 28 -19.65 -11.18 -39.64
N ASP A 29 -19.44 -12.27 -38.90
CA ASP A 29 -19.76 -13.61 -39.41
C ASP A 29 -21.27 -13.89 -39.42
N GLU A 30 -21.70 -15.02 -39.98
CA GLU A 30 -23.13 -15.32 -40.17
C GLU A 30 -23.89 -15.43 -38.82
N LYS A 31 -23.25 -15.90 -37.77
CA LYS A 31 -23.82 -16.01 -36.42
C LYS A 31 -23.96 -14.64 -35.78
N GLU A 32 -22.94 -13.82 -35.89
CA GLU A 32 -22.91 -12.42 -35.41
C GLU A 32 -23.95 -11.57 -36.18
N LEU A 33 -24.08 -11.79 -37.49
CA LEU A 33 -25.05 -11.07 -38.30
C LEU A 33 -26.50 -11.46 -37.96
N ARG A 34 -26.76 -12.73 -37.61
CA ARG A 34 -28.08 -13.16 -37.12
C ARG A 34 -28.41 -12.49 -35.78
N ALA A 35 -27.46 -12.43 -34.83
CA ALA A 35 -27.63 -11.75 -33.55
C ALA A 35 -27.88 -10.25 -33.72
N PHE A 36 -27.11 -9.61 -34.59
CA PHE A 36 -27.32 -8.20 -34.97
C PHE A 36 -28.71 -7.93 -35.54
N ARG A 37 -29.16 -8.73 -36.51
CA ARG A 37 -30.49 -8.59 -37.13
C ARG A 37 -31.62 -8.76 -36.11
N ALA A 38 -31.51 -9.77 -35.24
CA ALA A 38 -32.48 -10.01 -34.17
C ALA A 38 -32.55 -8.83 -33.16
N ALA A 39 -31.39 -8.30 -32.75
CA ALA A 39 -31.33 -7.14 -31.87
C ALA A 39 -31.87 -5.87 -32.55
N ARG A 40 -31.61 -5.69 -33.86
CA ARG A 40 -32.12 -4.58 -34.64
C ARG A 40 -33.64 -4.59 -34.77
N VAL A 41 -34.23 -5.75 -35.04
CA VAL A 41 -35.70 -5.94 -35.05
C VAL A 41 -36.31 -5.59 -33.70
N ARG A 42 -35.68 -6.00 -32.60
CA ARG A 42 -36.13 -5.60 -31.24
C ARG A 42 -36.03 -4.09 -31.01
N HIS A 43 -34.96 -3.46 -31.46
CA HIS A 43 -34.81 -2.00 -31.39
C HIS A 43 -35.95 -1.29 -32.14
N ASP A 44 -36.24 -1.71 -33.38
CA ASP A 44 -37.24 -1.07 -34.24
C ASP A 44 -38.67 -1.27 -33.68
N LEU A 45 -38.97 -2.49 -33.16
CA LEU A 45 -40.24 -2.74 -32.45
C LEU A 45 -40.40 -1.88 -31.20
N LEU A 46 -39.33 -1.67 -30.42
CA LEU A 46 -39.36 -0.76 -29.26
C LEU A 46 -39.52 0.71 -29.67
N ALA A 47 -38.89 1.08 -30.78
CA ALA A 47 -39.03 2.43 -31.33
C ALA A 47 -40.47 2.71 -31.85
N GLU A 48 -41.07 1.72 -32.55
CA GLU A 48 -42.47 1.78 -32.96
C GLU A 48 -43.44 1.84 -31.78
N LYS A 49 -43.20 0.97 -30.76
CA LYS A 49 -44.00 1.03 -29.53
C LYS A 49 -43.91 2.37 -28.86
N ARG A 50 -42.71 2.98 -28.73
CA ARG A 50 -42.54 4.34 -28.20
C ARG A 50 -43.26 5.39 -29.06
N LYS A 51 -43.29 5.22 -30.38
CA LYS A 51 -44.00 6.11 -31.31
C LYS A 51 -45.51 5.98 -31.16
N ARG A 52 -46.04 4.78 -31.03
CA ARG A 52 -47.46 4.50 -30.73
C ARG A 52 -47.87 5.05 -29.37
N ASP A 53 -47.06 4.83 -28.32
CA ASP A 53 -47.33 5.35 -26.99
C ASP A 53 -47.30 6.89 -26.95
N ARG A 54 -46.42 7.54 -27.73
CA ARG A 54 -46.42 9.00 -27.92
C ARG A 54 -47.62 9.51 -28.72
N ALA A 55 -48.07 8.77 -29.73
CA ALA A 55 -49.23 9.13 -30.52
C ALA A 55 -50.57 8.96 -29.76
N ALA A 56 -50.64 7.94 -28.91
CA ALA A 56 -51.79 7.65 -28.04
C ALA A 56 -51.97 8.70 -26.92
N HIS A 57 -50.90 9.40 -26.51
CA HIS A 57 -50.94 10.36 -25.39
C HIS A 57 -50.79 11.81 -25.79
N GLY A 58 -50.91 12.21 -27.05
CA GLY A 58 -50.86 13.59 -27.53
C GLY A 58 -49.84 14.51 -26.83
N PRO A 59 -49.54 15.72 -27.31
CA PRO A 59 -48.63 16.63 -26.57
C PRO A 59 -49.34 17.11 -25.31
N MET A 60 -48.90 16.64 -24.15
CA MET A 60 -49.38 17.11 -22.85
C MET A 60 -49.28 18.64 -22.77
N SER A 61 -50.37 19.29 -22.35
CA SER A 61 -50.36 20.71 -22.04
C SER A 61 -49.35 21.04 -20.94
N ASN A 62 -48.91 22.26 -20.81
CA ASN A 62 -48.05 22.68 -19.70
C ASN A 62 -48.71 22.45 -18.36
N ALA A 63 -50.04 22.56 -18.27
CA ALA A 63 -50.80 22.23 -17.06
C ALA A 63 -50.75 20.71 -16.77
N ASP A 64 -50.90 19.85 -17.79
CA ASP A 64 -50.79 18.39 -17.62
C ASP A 64 -49.39 17.96 -17.30
N LYS A 65 -48.37 18.63 -17.83
CA LYS A 65 -46.97 18.40 -17.46
C LYS A 65 -46.68 18.78 -16.02
N VAL A 66 -47.23 19.89 -15.54
CA VAL A 66 -47.14 20.31 -14.15
C VAL A 66 -47.97 19.38 -13.27
N ALA A 67 -49.17 18.99 -13.68
CA ALA A 67 -49.99 18.01 -12.94
C ALA A 67 -49.33 16.63 -12.89
N ALA A 68 -48.76 16.15 -14.01
CA ALA A 68 -47.98 14.90 -14.03
C ALA A 68 -46.65 14.98 -13.25
N SER A 69 -46.01 16.15 -13.24
CA SER A 69 -44.87 16.44 -12.39
C SER A 69 -45.28 16.46 -10.92
N THR A 70 -46.42 17.04 -10.59
CA THR A 70 -46.99 17.09 -9.24
C THR A 70 -47.47 15.70 -8.80
N ALA A 71 -48.11 14.94 -9.68
CA ALA A 71 -48.50 13.54 -9.44
C ALA A 71 -47.29 12.59 -9.27
N ARG A 72 -46.10 12.97 -9.73
CA ARG A 72 -44.85 12.26 -9.47
C ARG A 72 -44.27 12.55 -8.09
N ARG A 73 -44.74 13.54 -7.36
CA ARG A 73 -44.37 13.83 -6.00
C ARG A 73 -44.91 12.72 -5.09
N TYR A 74 -44.00 12.06 -4.36
CA TYR A 74 -44.40 11.02 -3.44
C TYR A 74 -44.91 11.65 -2.14
N ASN A 75 -46.21 11.72 -1.97
CA ASN A 75 -46.82 12.22 -0.74
C ASN A 75 -46.86 11.10 0.31
N VAL A 76 -46.41 11.43 1.53
CA VAL A 76 -46.62 10.64 2.74
C VAL A 76 -47.66 11.37 3.55
N GLU A 77 -48.84 10.83 3.61
CA GLU A 77 -49.97 11.45 4.34
C GLU A 77 -49.83 11.27 5.84
N GLU A 78 -49.38 10.09 6.26
CA GLU A 78 -49.23 9.72 7.66
C GLU A 78 -47.95 8.87 7.84
N ILE A 79 -47.27 9.08 8.97
CA ILE A 79 -46.16 8.22 9.42
C ILE A 79 -46.79 7.07 10.22
N PRO A 80 -46.55 5.80 9.85
CA PRO A 80 -47.06 4.67 10.59
C PRO A 80 -46.63 4.71 12.05
N PRO A 81 -47.45 4.21 13.00
CA PRO A 81 -47.03 4.09 14.38
C PRO A 81 -45.85 3.12 14.51
N VAL A 82 -45.03 3.32 15.54
CA VAL A 82 -43.90 2.43 15.85
C VAL A 82 -44.44 1.03 16.17
N ALA A 83 -44.02 0.01 15.44
CA ALA A 83 -44.57 -1.34 15.57
C ALA A 83 -44.18 -1.99 16.92
N ASP A 84 -42.96 -1.73 17.43
CA ASP A 84 -42.51 -2.24 18.71
C ASP A 84 -41.83 -1.13 19.52
N PRO A 85 -42.57 -0.34 20.32
CA PRO A 85 -42.05 0.73 21.14
C PRO A 85 -41.00 0.27 22.16
N MET A 86 -41.11 -0.94 22.69
CA MET A 86 -40.16 -1.49 23.67
C MET A 86 -38.81 -1.82 22.99
N ARG A 87 -38.86 -2.45 21.82
CA ARG A 87 -37.67 -2.75 21.00
C ARG A 87 -36.97 -1.45 20.61
N ARG A 88 -37.71 -0.43 20.16
CA ARG A 88 -37.17 0.89 19.86
C ARG A 88 -36.54 1.54 21.08
N ALA A 89 -37.19 1.53 22.24
CA ALA A 89 -36.64 2.10 23.46
C ALA A 89 -35.34 1.42 23.91
N HIS A 90 -35.25 0.10 23.80
CA HIS A 90 -33.99 -0.63 24.05
C HIS A 90 -32.92 -0.28 23.04
N ALA A 91 -33.27 -0.20 21.77
CA ALA A 91 -32.34 0.17 20.70
C ALA A 91 -31.81 1.61 20.85
N THR A 92 -32.67 2.54 21.29
CA THR A 92 -32.25 3.92 21.55
C THR A 92 -31.20 3.99 22.65
N ARG A 93 -31.29 3.15 23.67
CA ARG A 93 -30.33 3.13 24.80
C ARG A 93 -29.07 2.34 24.55
N SER A 94 -29.06 1.42 23.59
CA SER A 94 -27.94 0.50 23.36
C SER A 94 -27.61 0.35 21.89
N ALA A 95 -26.43 0.85 21.51
CA ALA A 95 -25.87 0.66 20.16
C ALA A 95 -25.73 -0.83 19.82
N LEU A 96 -25.33 -1.67 20.77
CA LEU A 96 -25.22 -3.11 20.57
C LEU A 96 -26.57 -3.74 20.25
N PHE A 97 -27.61 -3.37 20.98
CA PHE A 97 -28.97 -3.84 20.74
C PHE A 97 -29.45 -3.38 19.35
N PHE A 98 -29.22 -2.11 19.02
CA PHE A 98 -29.58 -1.53 17.73
C PHE A 98 -28.89 -2.30 16.58
N ILE A 99 -27.57 -2.48 16.66
CA ILE A 99 -26.78 -3.19 15.63
C ILE A 99 -27.29 -4.61 15.43
N ARG A 100 -27.59 -5.33 16.53
CA ARG A 100 -28.08 -6.72 16.47
C ARG A 100 -29.43 -6.86 15.81
N HIS A 101 -30.30 -5.87 15.98
CA HIS A 101 -31.68 -5.97 15.49
C HIS A 101 -31.88 -5.38 14.10
N TYR A 102 -31.11 -4.32 13.74
CA TYR A 102 -31.35 -3.57 12.52
C TYR A 102 -30.26 -3.73 11.47
N CYS A 103 -29.01 -4.05 11.86
CA CYS A 103 -27.89 -4.15 10.95
C CYS A 103 -27.51 -5.59 10.56
N THR A 104 -28.03 -6.59 11.26
CA THR A 104 -27.77 -8.01 11.01
C THR A 104 -28.94 -8.67 10.28
N ALA A 105 -28.61 -9.68 9.46
CA ALA A 105 -29.60 -10.56 8.80
C ALA A 105 -30.67 -9.87 7.94
N CYS A 106 -30.54 -8.59 7.63
CA CYS A 106 -31.45 -7.87 6.75
C CYS A 106 -30.94 -7.84 5.31
N ARG A 107 -31.86 -7.77 4.36
CA ARG A 107 -31.55 -7.60 2.94
C ARG A 107 -30.93 -6.20 2.76
N GLY A 108 -29.60 -6.14 2.64
CA GLY A 108 -28.82 -4.89 2.61
C GLY A 108 -28.06 -4.60 3.91
N GLY A 109 -28.18 -5.44 4.95
CA GLY A 109 -27.35 -5.34 6.14
C GLY A 109 -25.88 -5.62 5.85
N PHE A 110 -25.03 -4.88 6.49
CA PHE A 110 -23.56 -5.00 6.33
C PHE A 110 -22.93 -6.00 7.30
N LEU A 111 -23.66 -6.44 8.33
CA LEU A 111 -23.24 -7.51 9.25
C LEU A 111 -23.81 -8.85 8.78
N LYS A 112 -22.96 -9.70 8.26
CA LYS A 112 -23.33 -11.02 7.73
C LYS A 112 -23.51 -12.08 8.82
N LYS A 113 -22.84 -11.93 9.94
CA LYS A 113 -22.87 -12.87 11.08
C LYS A 113 -23.46 -12.20 12.31
N ARG A 114 -23.96 -12.99 13.26
CA ARG A 114 -24.38 -12.52 14.57
C ARG A 114 -23.21 -11.85 15.30
N VAL A 115 -23.45 -10.74 15.99
CA VAL A 115 -22.41 -10.08 16.80
C VAL A 115 -21.98 -11.00 17.95
N PRO A 116 -20.72 -11.46 17.99
CA PRO A 116 -20.25 -12.36 19.03
C PRO A 116 -20.22 -11.70 20.41
N ALA A 117 -20.18 -12.51 21.45
CA ALA A 117 -20.10 -12.01 22.82
C ALA A 117 -18.83 -11.17 23.05
N SER A 118 -17.71 -11.59 22.51
CA SER A 118 -16.41 -10.90 22.56
C SER A 118 -16.42 -9.49 21.97
N MET A 119 -17.26 -9.24 20.94
CA MET A 119 -17.37 -7.92 20.31
C MET A 119 -18.27 -6.93 21.09
N ARG A 120 -18.93 -7.37 22.16
CA ARG A 120 -19.81 -6.49 22.96
C ARG A 120 -19.05 -5.34 23.59
N ARG A 121 -17.84 -5.61 24.11
CA ARG A 121 -17.00 -4.59 24.72
C ARG A 121 -16.62 -3.50 23.72
N ILE A 122 -16.22 -3.88 22.50
CA ILE A 122 -15.85 -2.96 21.44
C ILE A 122 -17.00 -2.01 21.10
N VAL A 123 -18.20 -2.56 20.87
CA VAL A 123 -19.39 -1.74 20.56
C VAL A 123 -19.78 -0.86 21.76
N HIS A 124 -19.60 -1.33 22.98
CA HIS A 124 -19.84 -0.53 24.17
C HIS A 124 -18.86 0.63 24.30
N THR A 125 -17.58 0.42 23.99
CA THR A 125 -16.57 1.48 23.95
C THR A 125 -16.91 2.52 22.89
N MET A 126 -17.35 2.10 21.69
CA MET A 126 -17.82 3.01 20.64
C MET A 126 -19.04 3.83 21.11
N GLN A 127 -20.01 3.19 21.77
CA GLN A 127 -21.16 3.89 22.36
C GLN A 127 -20.71 4.91 23.42
N LYS A 128 -19.81 4.52 24.30
CA LYS A 128 -19.24 5.41 25.32
C LYS A 128 -18.57 6.66 24.70
N CYS A 129 -17.87 6.50 23.59
CA CYS A 129 -17.29 7.61 22.85
C CYS A 129 -18.37 8.62 22.45
N VAL A 130 -19.42 8.16 21.78
CA VAL A 130 -20.53 9.00 21.31
C VAL A 130 -21.26 9.69 22.48
N GLU A 131 -21.46 9.00 23.60
CA GLU A 131 -22.20 9.54 24.75
C GLU A 131 -21.39 10.46 25.65
N SER A 132 -20.08 10.28 25.72
CA SER A 132 -19.20 11.05 26.60
C SER A 132 -18.49 12.21 25.96
N GLY A 133 -18.45 12.29 24.62
CA GLY A 133 -17.63 13.26 23.88
C GLY A 133 -16.11 13.04 23.99
N ASN A 134 -15.67 11.96 24.68
CA ASN A 134 -14.23 11.72 24.81
C ASN A 134 -13.66 11.06 23.54
N PRO A 135 -12.40 11.38 23.17
CA PRO A 135 -11.74 10.73 22.05
C PRO A 135 -11.33 9.29 22.39
N TYR A 136 -11.78 8.35 21.57
CA TYR A 136 -11.42 6.93 21.70
C TYR A 136 -10.71 6.43 20.45
N HIS A 137 -9.64 5.66 20.67
CA HIS A 137 -8.92 4.95 19.65
C HIS A 137 -9.00 3.44 19.88
N ILE A 138 -9.59 2.72 18.93
CA ILE A 138 -9.76 1.26 18.99
C ILE A 138 -8.84 0.61 17.97
N ARG A 139 -7.82 -0.09 18.46
CA ARG A 139 -6.92 -0.91 17.65
C ARG A 139 -7.41 -2.33 17.65
N MET A 140 -7.65 -2.91 16.48
CA MET A 140 -8.16 -4.28 16.40
C MET A 140 -7.76 -4.99 15.10
N PRO A 141 -7.74 -6.34 15.12
CA PRO A 141 -7.28 -7.15 14.00
C PRO A 141 -8.02 -6.90 12.70
N ARG A 142 -7.30 -7.11 11.61
CA ARG A 142 -7.88 -7.09 10.27
C ARG A 142 -8.92 -8.19 10.10
N GLY A 143 -10.06 -7.86 9.47
CA GLY A 143 -11.12 -8.83 9.20
C GLY A 143 -12.09 -9.09 10.37
N PHE A 144 -11.90 -8.44 11.53
CA PHE A 144 -12.79 -8.60 12.70
C PHE A 144 -13.98 -7.64 12.71
N GLY A 145 -14.25 -6.94 11.62
CA GLY A 145 -15.48 -6.17 11.42
C GLY A 145 -15.45 -4.73 11.89
N LYS A 146 -14.27 -4.09 12.08
CA LYS A 146 -14.12 -2.67 12.44
C LYS A 146 -15.14 -1.78 11.73
N SER A 147 -15.00 -1.66 10.42
CA SER A 147 -15.87 -0.81 9.59
C SER A 147 -17.34 -1.19 9.67
N SER A 148 -17.68 -2.44 9.94
CA SER A 148 -19.07 -2.85 10.12
C SER A 148 -19.65 -2.34 11.44
N TYR A 149 -18.88 -2.37 12.52
CA TYR A 149 -19.32 -1.80 13.80
C TYR A 149 -19.36 -0.27 13.75
N VAL A 150 -18.40 0.36 13.11
CA VAL A 150 -18.41 1.81 12.80
C VAL A 150 -19.71 2.19 12.11
N LYS A 151 -20.08 1.53 11.00
CA LYS A 151 -21.34 1.78 10.27
C LYS A 151 -22.57 1.59 11.15
N GLY A 152 -22.55 0.59 12.02
CA GLY A 152 -23.63 0.32 12.95
C GLY A 152 -23.82 1.39 14.01
N VAL A 153 -22.73 1.89 14.58
CA VAL A 153 -22.73 2.99 15.55
C VAL A 153 -23.11 4.31 14.87
N THR A 154 -22.62 4.57 13.66
CA THR A 154 -23.05 5.70 12.83
C THR A 154 -24.55 5.71 12.64
N MET A 155 -25.13 4.57 12.20
CA MET A 155 -26.58 4.46 11.96
C MET A 155 -27.37 4.65 13.27
N TRP A 156 -26.86 4.12 14.38
CA TRP A 156 -27.47 4.29 15.70
C TRP A 156 -27.45 5.75 16.16
N ALA A 157 -26.30 6.43 16.04
CA ALA A 157 -26.15 7.82 16.46
C ALA A 157 -27.10 8.74 15.69
N LEU A 158 -27.18 8.59 14.36
CA LEU A 158 -28.07 9.37 13.51
C LEU A 158 -29.55 9.08 13.80
N ALA A 159 -29.94 7.80 13.82
CA ALA A 159 -31.36 7.41 13.97
C ALA A 159 -31.92 7.77 15.35
N THR A 160 -31.07 7.90 16.36
CA THR A 160 -31.47 8.21 17.74
C THR A 160 -31.20 9.65 18.15
N GLY A 161 -30.73 10.50 17.23
CA GLY A 161 -30.49 11.93 17.45
C GLY A 161 -29.31 12.25 18.35
N ARG A 162 -28.33 11.33 18.48
CA ARG A 162 -27.09 11.56 19.24
C ARG A 162 -26.05 12.34 18.45
N ALA A 163 -26.19 12.35 17.15
CA ALA A 163 -25.42 13.21 16.26
C ALA A 163 -26.37 13.80 15.20
N GLN A 164 -26.39 15.09 15.05
CA GLN A 164 -27.09 15.82 13.98
C GLN A 164 -26.18 16.00 12.78
N LEU A 165 -24.88 16.22 13.01
CA LEU A 165 -23.88 16.25 11.97
C LEU A 165 -22.77 15.24 12.31
N LEU A 166 -22.66 14.21 11.47
CA LEU A 166 -21.65 13.16 11.60
C LEU A 166 -20.71 13.17 10.39
N GLU A 167 -19.42 13.16 10.65
CA GLU A 167 -18.41 13.03 9.62
C GLU A 167 -17.63 11.73 9.77
N ALA A 168 -17.50 10.95 8.68
CA ALA A 168 -16.64 9.78 8.64
C ALA A 168 -15.47 10.00 7.66
N VAL A 169 -14.26 9.78 8.14
CA VAL A 169 -13.04 9.92 7.36
C VAL A 169 -12.45 8.54 7.13
N ALA A 170 -12.27 8.14 5.88
CA ALA A 170 -11.66 6.86 5.50
C ALA A 170 -10.37 7.09 4.70
N ALA A 171 -9.49 6.11 4.58
CA ALA A 171 -8.21 6.25 3.90
C ALA A 171 -8.29 6.84 2.48
N ASN A 172 -9.39 6.64 1.76
CA ASN A 172 -9.62 7.25 0.45
C ASN A 172 -11.12 7.40 0.15
N GLN A 173 -11.45 8.22 -0.86
CA GLN A 173 -12.86 8.54 -1.21
C GLN A 173 -13.69 7.30 -1.54
N ARG A 174 -13.13 6.31 -2.22
CA ARG A 174 -13.85 5.06 -2.51
C ARG A 174 -14.30 4.30 -1.26
N LYS A 175 -13.47 4.29 -0.19
CA LYS A 175 -13.84 3.69 1.09
C LYS A 175 -14.93 4.51 1.78
N ALA A 176 -14.82 5.85 1.75
CA ALA A 176 -15.82 6.76 2.29
C ALA A 176 -17.19 6.57 1.61
N ASP A 177 -17.25 6.57 0.28
CA ASP A 177 -18.47 6.31 -0.49
C ASP A 177 -19.12 4.96 -0.15
N ASN A 178 -18.32 3.96 0.15
CA ASN A 178 -18.81 2.64 0.57
C ASN A 178 -19.51 2.71 1.94
N ILE A 179 -19.02 3.52 2.87
CA ILE A 179 -19.65 3.71 4.18
C ILE A 179 -21.03 4.34 3.98
N ILE A 180 -21.13 5.44 3.24
CA ILE A 180 -22.40 6.10 2.90
C ILE A 180 -23.38 5.13 2.25
N ARG A 181 -22.93 4.40 1.24
CA ARG A 181 -23.76 3.44 0.51
C ARG A 181 -24.31 2.35 1.42
N ASP A 182 -23.47 1.79 2.27
CA ASP A 182 -23.84 0.64 3.12
C ASP A 182 -24.81 1.07 4.24
N VAL A 183 -24.58 2.23 4.88
CA VAL A 183 -25.51 2.79 5.88
C VAL A 183 -26.85 3.12 5.23
N TRP A 184 -26.86 3.82 4.10
CA TRP A 184 -28.11 4.12 3.37
C TRP A 184 -28.88 2.88 2.95
N ASN A 185 -28.19 1.84 2.48
CA ASN A 185 -28.82 0.58 2.11
C ASN A 185 -29.47 -0.10 3.33
N CYS A 186 -28.85 -0.02 4.49
CA CYS A 186 -29.41 -0.58 5.71
C CYS A 186 -30.65 0.21 6.17
N LEU A 187 -30.57 1.55 6.20
CA LEU A 187 -31.70 2.43 6.50
C LEU A 187 -32.90 2.17 5.57
N SER A 188 -32.65 1.91 4.29
CA SER A 188 -33.69 1.77 3.26
C SER A 188 -34.28 0.38 3.14
N ARG A 189 -33.62 -0.67 3.65
CA ARG A 189 -33.95 -2.09 3.35
C ARG A 189 -34.14 -2.97 4.58
N SER A 190 -33.75 -2.52 5.77
CA SER A 190 -33.94 -3.28 6.99
C SER A 190 -35.41 -3.30 7.40
N PRO A 191 -36.13 -4.47 7.39
CA PRO A 191 -37.55 -4.52 7.71
C PRO A 191 -37.85 -4.05 9.14
N ARG A 192 -37.06 -4.51 10.11
CA ARG A 192 -37.23 -4.11 11.52
C ARG A 192 -36.94 -2.63 11.75
N PHE A 193 -35.98 -2.05 10.99
CA PHE A 193 -35.75 -0.63 11.07
C PHE A 193 -36.95 0.17 10.53
N THR A 194 -37.57 -0.31 9.46
CA THR A 194 -38.78 0.32 8.90
C THR A 194 -39.95 0.26 9.88
N GLU A 195 -40.07 -0.83 10.64
CA GLU A 195 -41.10 -1.00 11.64
C GLU A 195 -40.94 -0.04 12.83
N ASP A 196 -39.71 0.18 13.28
CA ASP A 196 -39.45 0.87 14.56
C ASP A 196 -38.99 2.32 14.40
N PHE A 197 -38.50 2.70 13.22
CA PHE A 197 -38.10 4.06 12.87
C PHE A 197 -38.83 4.55 11.60
N PRO A 198 -40.18 4.53 11.61
CA PRO A 198 -40.96 4.86 10.42
C PRO A 198 -40.79 6.29 9.96
N GLU A 199 -40.47 7.23 10.87
CA GLU A 199 -40.17 8.64 10.57
C GLU A 199 -38.95 8.86 9.70
N ILE A 200 -38.09 7.84 9.59
CA ILE A 200 -36.93 7.82 8.66
C ILE A 200 -37.25 6.95 7.45
N ALA A 201 -37.65 5.71 7.75
CA ALA A 201 -37.67 4.65 6.75
C ALA A 201 -38.76 4.83 5.71
N VAL A 202 -39.95 5.37 6.07
CA VAL A 202 -41.06 5.57 5.14
C VAL A 202 -40.69 6.54 4.02
N PHE A 203 -39.94 7.61 4.33
CA PHE A 203 -39.50 8.59 3.35
C PHE A 203 -38.42 8.02 2.45
N ILE A 204 -37.42 7.33 3.01
CA ILE A 204 -36.39 6.69 2.23
C ILE A 204 -36.97 5.62 1.30
N ALA A 205 -37.92 4.83 1.76
CA ALA A 205 -38.60 3.81 0.94
C ALA A 205 -39.34 4.42 -0.25
N ARG A 206 -39.91 5.63 -0.11
CA ARG A 206 -40.57 6.36 -1.21
C ARG A 206 -39.63 6.72 -2.35
N THR A 207 -38.31 6.84 -2.11
CA THR A 207 -37.33 7.01 -3.18
C THR A 207 -37.24 5.81 -4.12
N LYS A 208 -37.72 4.64 -3.70
CA LYS A 208 -37.62 3.35 -4.42
C LYS A 208 -36.18 3.03 -4.84
N GLY A 209 -35.23 3.38 -4.00
CA GLY A 209 -33.79 3.18 -4.25
C GLY A 209 -33.17 4.16 -5.25
N ASN A 210 -33.91 5.18 -5.67
CA ASN A 210 -33.39 6.26 -6.52
C ASN A 210 -33.16 7.54 -5.71
N PRO A 211 -31.93 7.88 -5.30
CA PRO A 211 -31.64 9.06 -4.49
C PRO A 211 -32.08 10.39 -5.12
N ARG A 212 -32.13 10.47 -6.46
CA ARG A 212 -32.59 11.68 -7.17
C ARG A 212 -34.05 12.05 -6.92
N LYS A 213 -34.80 11.11 -6.32
CA LYS A 213 -36.22 11.35 -5.94
C LYS A 213 -36.38 11.94 -4.55
N ALA A 214 -35.32 11.96 -3.73
CA ALA A 214 -35.39 12.46 -2.37
C ALA A 214 -35.97 13.89 -2.26
N PRO A 215 -35.56 14.87 -3.09
CA PRO A 215 -36.12 16.21 -3.03
C PRO A 215 -37.60 16.32 -3.46
N SER A 216 -38.19 15.25 -3.97
CA SER A 216 -39.59 15.24 -4.43
C SER A 216 -40.55 14.63 -3.40
N ILE A 217 -40.07 14.23 -2.24
CA ILE A 217 -40.90 13.62 -1.18
C ILE A 217 -41.67 14.73 -0.45
N MET A 218 -42.95 14.48 -0.21
CA MET A 218 -43.85 15.40 0.48
C MET A 218 -44.39 14.70 1.75
N TYR A 219 -44.59 15.47 2.80
CA TYR A 219 -45.29 15.06 3.99
C TYR A 219 -46.37 16.08 4.35
N LYS A 220 -47.62 15.62 4.45
CA LYS A 220 -48.78 16.46 4.71
C LYS A 220 -48.88 17.68 3.78
N GLY A 221 -48.42 17.52 2.52
CA GLY A 221 -48.45 18.60 1.51
C GLY A 221 -47.21 19.51 1.48
N GLU A 222 -46.30 19.38 2.41
CA GLU A 222 -45.04 20.13 2.48
C GLU A 222 -43.86 19.31 1.97
N SER A 223 -42.84 19.97 1.42
CA SER A 223 -41.62 19.29 0.96
C SER A 223 -40.75 18.87 2.12
N VAL A 224 -40.39 17.58 2.16
CA VAL A 224 -39.46 17.06 3.13
C VAL A 224 -38.03 17.29 2.65
N ALA A 225 -37.26 18.05 3.42
CA ALA A 225 -35.85 18.20 3.12
C ALA A 225 -35.12 16.88 3.37
N MET A 226 -34.74 16.21 2.31
CA MET A 226 -33.98 14.96 2.30
C MET A 226 -33.10 14.92 1.06
N GLN A 227 -31.84 14.53 1.21
CA GLN A 227 -30.88 14.48 0.12
C GLN A 227 -29.98 13.25 0.22
N LYS A 228 -29.46 12.78 -0.91
CA LYS A 228 -28.40 11.79 -0.97
C LYS A 228 -27.53 11.96 -2.20
N SER A 229 -26.22 12.09 -1.97
CA SER A 229 -25.15 12.04 -2.98
C SER A 229 -24.24 10.81 -2.79
N SER A 230 -23.10 10.78 -3.45
CA SER A 230 -22.09 9.75 -3.23
C SER A 230 -21.42 9.89 -1.87
N GLY A 231 -21.06 11.11 -1.47
CA GLY A 231 -20.29 11.41 -0.25
C GLY A 231 -21.12 11.86 0.96
N GLU A 232 -22.45 12.07 0.80
CA GLU A 232 -23.28 12.55 1.90
C GLU A 232 -24.75 12.14 1.77
N PHE A 233 -25.46 12.17 2.88
CA PHE A 233 -26.93 12.20 2.90
C PHE A 233 -27.47 12.99 4.08
N HIS A 234 -28.66 13.54 3.88
CA HIS A 234 -29.47 14.18 4.91
C HIS A 234 -30.70 13.32 5.17
N LEU A 235 -30.97 13.00 6.45
CA LEU A 235 -32.18 12.33 6.86
C LEU A 235 -33.40 13.27 6.70
N PRO A 236 -34.60 12.71 6.59
CA PRO A 236 -35.82 13.51 6.42
C PRO A 236 -35.98 14.55 7.54
N THR A 237 -36.23 15.80 7.17
CA THR A 237 -36.63 16.83 8.15
C THR A 237 -38.13 16.66 8.42
N VAL A 238 -38.46 16.10 9.58
CA VAL A 238 -39.84 15.71 9.92
C VAL A 238 -40.17 16.15 11.32
N GLU A 239 -41.39 16.68 11.46
CA GLU A 239 -42.02 16.97 12.76
C GLU A 239 -43.20 16.02 12.98
N VAL A 240 -43.30 15.52 14.20
CA VAL A 240 -44.44 14.71 14.67
C VAL A 240 -45.00 15.38 15.89
N ASP A 241 -46.31 15.61 15.91
CA ASP A 241 -47.04 16.27 16.99
C ASP A 241 -46.47 17.67 17.35
N GLY A 242 -45.96 18.40 16.32
CA GLY A 242 -45.41 19.76 16.45
C GLY A 242 -43.98 19.81 17.02
N ALA A 243 -43.31 18.65 17.14
CA ALA A 243 -41.90 18.60 17.57
C ALA A 243 -41.06 17.87 16.52
N PRO A 244 -39.80 18.34 16.28
CA PRO A 244 -38.88 17.62 15.39
C PRO A 244 -38.54 16.25 15.95
N THR A 245 -38.52 15.23 15.08
CA THR A 245 -38.05 13.90 15.50
C THR A 245 -36.58 13.92 15.84
N PRO A 246 -36.08 12.99 16.72
CA PRO A 246 -34.67 12.99 17.13
C PRO A 246 -33.67 12.97 15.95
N SER A 247 -34.02 12.36 14.84
CA SER A 247 -33.19 12.24 13.63
C SER A 247 -33.52 13.29 12.55
N SER A 248 -34.41 14.24 12.85
CA SER A 248 -34.88 15.25 11.88
C SER A 248 -33.74 16.07 11.33
N GLY A 249 -33.48 16.00 10.01
CA GLY A 249 -32.43 16.76 9.33
C GLY A 249 -30.99 16.27 9.61
N ALA A 250 -30.79 15.17 10.34
CA ALA A 250 -29.46 14.68 10.65
C ALA A 250 -28.67 14.38 9.37
N THR A 251 -27.43 14.84 9.35
CA THR A 251 -26.54 14.82 8.18
C THR A 251 -25.39 13.86 8.42
N PHE A 252 -25.08 13.07 7.40
CA PHE A 252 -23.91 12.19 7.39
C PHE A 252 -23.03 12.50 6.17
N ILE A 253 -21.79 12.88 6.42
CA ILE A 253 -20.78 13.17 5.40
C ILE A 253 -19.68 12.11 5.52
N ALA A 254 -19.15 11.63 4.39
CA ALA A 254 -17.98 10.76 4.39
C ALA A 254 -16.95 11.24 3.36
N VAL A 255 -15.72 11.45 3.83
CA VAL A 255 -14.62 12.01 3.04
C VAL A 255 -13.42 11.06 3.03
N GLY A 256 -12.66 11.10 1.93
CA GLY A 256 -11.40 10.37 1.82
C GLY A 256 -10.25 11.20 2.37
N PHE A 257 -9.43 10.63 3.22
CA PHE A 257 -8.28 11.30 3.83
C PHE A 257 -7.21 11.73 2.79
N SER A 258 -7.07 10.99 1.70
CA SER A 258 -6.13 11.29 0.61
C SER A 258 -6.66 12.31 -0.42
N SER A 259 -7.94 12.66 -0.41
CA SER A 259 -8.50 13.72 -1.22
C SER A 259 -8.18 15.05 -0.54
N ASN A 260 -7.57 16.02 -1.27
CA ASN A 260 -7.20 17.35 -0.78
C ASN A 260 -8.27 17.97 0.14
N ILE A 261 -8.11 17.76 1.45
CA ILE A 261 -9.08 18.17 2.49
C ILE A 261 -9.10 19.70 2.66
N ARG A 262 -8.14 20.42 2.08
CA ARG A 262 -7.96 21.88 2.21
C ARG A 262 -9.07 22.74 1.57
N GLY A 263 -10.29 22.26 1.42
CA GLY A 263 -11.31 23.08 0.78
C GLY A 263 -12.77 22.74 1.03
N GLU A 264 -13.08 21.62 1.66
CA GLU A 264 -14.48 21.15 1.74
C GLU A 264 -15.05 20.96 3.15
N VAL A 265 -14.52 21.62 4.16
CA VAL A 265 -15.32 21.83 5.39
C VAL A 265 -16.41 22.85 5.05
N GLN A 266 -17.50 22.35 4.46
CA GLN A 266 -18.64 23.18 4.10
C GLN A 266 -19.43 23.52 5.36
N GLY A 267 -19.31 24.78 5.78
CA GLY A 267 -20.22 25.39 6.72
C GLY A 267 -19.61 25.69 8.10
N ALA A 268 -20.18 26.67 8.76
CA ALA A 268 -19.82 27.15 10.09
C ALA A 268 -20.18 26.16 11.24
N THR A 269 -20.76 24.98 10.90
CA THR A 269 -21.25 24.01 11.91
C THR A 269 -20.28 22.83 12.00
N ARG A 270 -19.81 22.53 13.21
CA ARG A 270 -18.92 21.40 13.48
C ARG A 270 -19.68 20.09 13.59
N PRO A 271 -19.06 18.96 13.19
CA PRO A 271 -19.63 17.65 13.45
C PRO A 271 -19.77 17.36 14.96
N ASP A 272 -20.90 16.81 15.37
CA ASP A 272 -21.09 16.28 16.72
C ASP A 272 -20.28 15.02 16.96
N LEU A 273 -20.03 14.28 15.88
CA LEU A 273 -19.27 13.02 15.89
C LEU A 273 -18.37 12.93 14.65
N ILE A 274 -17.09 12.76 14.89
CA ILE A 274 -16.08 12.48 13.87
C ILE A 274 -15.63 11.02 14.01
N ILE A 275 -15.63 10.27 12.92
CA ILE A 275 -15.19 8.87 12.90
C ILE A 275 -14.05 8.70 11.90
N PHE A 276 -12.90 8.28 12.37
CA PHE A 276 -11.78 7.87 11.54
C PHE A 276 -11.78 6.33 11.37
N ASP A 277 -12.06 5.85 10.16
CA ASP A 277 -12.09 4.41 9.86
C ASP A 277 -10.91 4.00 9.00
N ASP A 278 -9.87 3.46 9.64
CA ASP A 278 -8.68 2.90 8.98
C ASP A 278 -8.01 3.92 8.04
N LEU A 279 -7.56 5.07 8.58
CA LEU A 279 -7.02 6.22 7.84
C LEU A 279 -5.80 5.89 6.99
N GLN A 280 -4.98 4.94 7.44
CA GLN A 280 -3.74 4.61 6.76
C GLN A 280 -3.94 3.53 5.69
N ASP A 281 -3.24 3.69 4.60
CA ASP A 281 -2.91 2.63 3.67
C ASP A 281 -1.41 2.29 3.76
N ARG A 282 -0.96 1.40 2.88
CA ARG A 282 0.45 0.99 2.87
C ARG A 282 1.39 2.12 2.46
N ASP A 283 0.91 3.05 1.64
CA ASP A 283 1.71 4.17 1.15
C ASP A 283 1.95 5.20 2.26
N ILE A 284 0.94 5.46 3.10
CA ILE A 284 1.09 6.32 4.29
C ILE A 284 1.95 5.61 5.33
N ALA A 285 1.63 4.34 5.68
CA ALA A 285 2.36 3.60 6.71
C ALA A 285 3.83 3.34 6.38
N GLY A 286 4.23 3.46 5.12
CA GLY A 286 5.60 3.28 4.65
C GLY A 286 6.44 4.55 4.60
N ASN A 287 5.85 5.73 4.79
CA ASN A 287 6.52 7.01 4.59
C ASN A 287 6.38 7.89 5.84
N PRO A 288 7.47 8.14 6.60
CA PRO A 288 7.46 8.95 7.82
C PRO A 288 6.99 10.39 7.61
N ASP A 289 7.25 10.99 6.45
CA ASP A 289 6.79 12.35 6.18
C ASP A 289 5.29 12.40 5.98
N ARG A 290 4.74 11.43 5.24
CA ARG A 290 3.28 11.27 5.12
C ARG A 290 2.62 10.95 6.44
N ILE A 291 3.27 10.19 7.31
CA ILE A 291 2.78 9.94 8.68
C ILE A 291 2.75 11.25 9.47
N ARG A 292 3.83 12.06 9.43
CA ARG A 292 3.87 13.38 10.10
C ARG A 292 2.81 14.32 9.56
N GLU A 293 2.66 14.40 8.23
CA GLU A 293 1.62 15.20 7.58
C GLU A 293 0.22 14.73 7.98
N ALA A 294 -0.03 13.42 7.99
CA ALA A 294 -1.32 12.85 8.37
C ALA A 294 -1.66 13.12 9.85
N VAL A 295 -0.69 12.99 10.77
CA VAL A 295 -0.87 13.36 12.18
C VAL A 295 -1.18 14.84 12.31
N ALA A 296 -0.44 15.71 11.60
CA ALA A 296 -0.68 17.15 11.61
C ALA A 296 -2.07 17.50 11.07
N THR A 297 -2.48 16.89 9.96
CA THR A 297 -3.81 17.08 9.36
C THR A 297 -4.93 16.65 10.31
N VAL A 298 -4.83 15.49 10.94
CA VAL A 298 -5.83 15.06 11.94
C VAL A 298 -5.91 16.05 13.08
N LYS A 299 -4.78 16.52 13.59
CA LYS A 299 -4.74 17.46 14.72
C LYS A 299 -5.21 18.87 14.34
N ALA A 300 -4.79 19.39 13.19
CA ALA A 300 -5.09 20.76 12.78
C ALA A 300 -6.48 20.90 12.15
N ASP A 301 -6.84 20.01 11.24
CA ASP A 301 -8.03 20.20 10.41
C ASP A 301 -9.29 19.59 11.05
N PHE A 302 -9.14 18.50 11.79
CA PHE A 302 -10.27 17.83 12.44
C PHE A 302 -10.40 18.13 13.93
N LEU A 303 -9.29 18.25 14.67
CA LEU A 303 -9.30 18.44 16.12
C LEU A 303 -8.97 19.88 16.55
N GLY A 304 -8.25 20.64 15.72
CA GLY A 304 -7.67 21.95 16.05
C GLY A 304 -8.64 23.12 16.07
N GLY A 305 -9.90 22.84 15.87
CA GLY A 305 -10.91 23.88 15.84
C GLY A 305 -11.61 24.14 17.19
N ASP A 306 -11.03 23.83 18.35
CA ASP A 306 -11.67 23.99 19.66
C ASP A 306 -12.23 25.40 19.90
N SER A 307 -13.53 25.60 19.67
CA SER A 307 -14.27 26.57 20.44
C SER A 307 -14.53 25.95 21.82
N HIS A 308 -14.29 26.67 22.89
CA HIS A 308 -14.42 26.17 24.26
C HIS A 308 -15.83 25.67 24.66
N THR A 309 -16.77 25.59 23.73
CA THR A 309 -18.19 25.30 23.98
C THR A 309 -18.72 24.04 23.28
N ASP A 310 -18.14 23.56 22.17
CA ASP A 310 -18.68 22.44 21.41
C ASP A 310 -17.65 21.30 21.33
N ILE A 311 -17.88 20.26 22.12
CA ILE A 311 -17.03 19.05 22.16
C ILE A 311 -17.61 18.03 21.17
N SER A 312 -16.92 17.82 20.06
CA SER A 312 -17.19 16.71 19.17
C SER A 312 -16.72 15.40 19.78
N ALA A 313 -17.54 14.35 19.72
CA ALA A 313 -17.07 13.01 19.99
C ALA A 313 -16.15 12.54 18.85
N VAL A 314 -15.02 11.93 19.18
CA VAL A 314 -14.06 11.46 18.18
C VAL A 314 -13.75 9.99 18.37
N LEU A 315 -14.09 9.18 17.37
CA LEU A 315 -13.84 7.74 17.35
C LEU A 315 -12.84 7.40 16.26
N MET A 316 -11.70 6.81 16.62
CA MET A 316 -10.75 6.27 15.67
C MET A 316 -10.73 4.75 15.73
N THR A 317 -10.74 4.11 14.57
CA THR A 317 -10.45 2.67 14.44
C THR A 317 -9.26 2.46 13.53
N SER A 318 -8.32 1.59 13.93
CA SER A 318 -7.11 1.33 13.14
C SER A 318 -6.60 -0.11 13.27
N THR A 319 -5.74 -0.49 12.35
CA THR A 319 -4.88 -1.67 12.43
C THR A 319 -3.46 -1.23 12.10
N PRO A 320 -2.47 -1.49 12.94
CA PRO A 320 -1.09 -1.18 12.62
C PRO A 320 -0.60 -2.03 11.44
N ILE A 321 0.28 -1.46 10.65
CA ILE A 321 0.89 -2.08 9.46
C ILE A 321 2.40 -2.20 9.67
N LYS A 322 3.01 -1.15 10.24
CA LYS A 322 4.44 -1.03 10.49
C LYS A 322 4.73 -0.35 11.81
N PRO A 323 5.95 -0.50 12.33
CA PRO A 323 6.40 0.32 13.45
C PRO A 323 6.28 1.82 13.14
N ASP A 324 5.95 2.58 14.16
CA ASP A 324 5.84 4.03 14.12
C ASP A 324 4.81 4.59 13.12
N ASP A 325 3.88 3.77 12.63
CA ASP A 325 2.79 4.18 11.75
C ASP A 325 1.71 5.03 12.46
N LEU A 326 0.68 5.45 11.71
CA LEU A 326 -0.40 6.28 12.29
C LEU A 326 -1.09 5.60 13.47
N SER A 327 -1.31 4.29 13.41
CA SER A 327 -1.94 3.55 14.50
C SER A 327 -1.11 3.59 15.77
N GLU A 328 0.22 3.48 15.68
CA GLU A 328 1.10 3.58 16.83
C GLU A 328 1.26 5.02 17.33
N LYS A 329 1.39 6.00 16.43
CA LYS A 329 1.47 7.42 16.80
C LYS A 329 0.26 7.88 17.59
N PHE A 330 -0.95 7.52 17.14
CA PHE A 330 -2.18 7.87 17.89
C PHE A 330 -2.38 7.02 19.15
N ALA A 331 -1.87 5.79 19.18
CA ALA A 331 -1.92 4.97 20.39
C ALA A 331 -1.02 5.50 21.51
N ALA A 332 0.11 6.11 21.14
CA ALA A 332 1.05 6.74 22.08
C ALA A 332 0.64 8.17 22.49
N ASP A 333 -0.29 8.79 21.77
CA ASP A 333 -0.74 10.15 22.08
C ASP A 333 -1.76 10.14 23.24
N PRO A 334 -1.48 10.83 24.37
CA PRO A 334 -2.34 10.82 25.55
C PRO A 334 -3.71 11.48 25.34
N TYR A 335 -3.91 12.18 24.23
CA TYR A 335 -5.24 12.70 23.84
C TYR A 335 -6.25 11.57 23.65
N TRP A 336 -5.80 10.39 23.16
CA TRP A 336 -6.67 9.27 22.85
C TRP A 336 -6.80 8.27 24.00
N ARG A 337 -8.03 7.86 24.28
CA ARG A 337 -8.28 6.69 25.13
C ARG A 337 -8.16 5.44 24.26
N THR A 338 -6.96 4.87 24.23
CA THR A 338 -6.66 3.74 23.35
C THR A 338 -7.04 2.41 23.98
N GLU A 339 -7.84 1.59 23.28
CA GLU A 339 -8.08 0.18 23.58
C GLU A 339 -7.51 -0.69 22.45
N THR A 340 -6.70 -1.69 22.82
CA THR A 340 -6.06 -2.62 21.88
C THR A 340 -6.63 -4.01 22.07
N TYR A 341 -7.09 -4.60 20.95
CA TYR A 341 -7.62 -5.97 20.89
C TYR A 341 -6.71 -6.80 19.99
N ARG A 342 -6.32 -8.01 20.44
CA ARG A 342 -5.46 -8.94 19.73
C ARG A 342 -6.26 -10.13 19.24
N LEU A 343 -5.82 -10.81 18.16
CA LEU A 343 -6.44 -12.06 17.73
C LEU A 343 -6.25 -13.13 18.81
N PHE A 344 -5.00 -13.30 19.28
CA PHE A 344 -4.68 -14.13 20.44
C PHE A 344 -4.41 -13.25 21.64
N ASP A 345 -5.26 -13.27 22.65
CA ASP A 345 -4.91 -12.79 23.98
C ASP A 345 -3.84 -13.70 24.61
N ARG A 346 -3.85 -14.98 24.22
CA ARG A 346 -2.86 -15.96 24.57
C ARG A 346 -2.75 -17.01 23.47
N PHE A 347 -1.53 -17.27 23.02
CA PHE A 347 -1.23 -18.35 22.08
C PHE A 347 -1.42 -19.72 22.72
N PRO A 348 -1.60 -20.80 21.92
CA PRO A 348 -1.52 -22.17 22.43
C PRO A 348 -0.22 -22.42 23.20
N ALA A 349 -0.31 -23.11 24.35
CA ALA A 349 0.84 -23.34 25.22
C ALA A 349 1.94 -24.19 24.56
N CYS A 350 1.57 -25.04 23.60
CA CYS A 350 2.51 -25.88 22.85
C CYS A 350 3.08 -25.17 21.60
N PHE A 351 2.77 -23.89 21.37
CA PHE A 351 3.31 -23.13 20.25
C PHE A 351 4.54 -22.34 20.66
N ASP A 352 5.67 -22.65 20.04
CA ASP A 352 6.90 -21.85 20.09
C ASP A 352 7.23 -21.40 18.66
N PRO A 353 7.28 -20.08 18.38
CA PRO A 353 7.61 -19.57 17.06
C PRO A 353 9.03 -19.92 16.59
N ASN A 354 9.96 -20.22 17.51
CA ASN A 354 11.36 -20.54 17.23
C ASN A 354 11.63 -22.06 17.18
N ALA A 355 10.64 -22.90 17.51
CA ALA A 355 10.82 -24.34 17.47
C ALA A 355 10.80 -24.87 16.03
N GLU A 356 11.73 -25.77 15.71
CA GLU A 356 11.75 -26.47 14.42
C GLU A 356 10.76 -27.64 14.40
N GLU A 357 10.43 -28.21 15.55
CA GLU A 357 9.53 -29.34 15.72
C GLU A 357 8.45 -29.06 16.77
N GLY A 358 7.28 -29.69 16.60
CA GLY A 358 6.12 -29.53 17.46
C GLY A 358 4.81 -29.76 16.70
N LEU A 359 3.70 -29.84 17.45
CA LEU A 359 2.38 -30.11 16.85
C LEU A 359 1.97 -29.02 15.84
N TRP A 360 2.22 -27.76 16.14
CA TRP A 360 1.89 -26.66 15.22
C TRP A 360 2.85 -26.59 14.03
N GLN A 361 4.11 -26.99 14.18
CA GLN A 361 5.07 -27.06 13.08
C GLN A 361 4.72 -28.21 12.12
N GLU A 362 4.28 -29.37 12.67
CA GLU A 362 3.76 -30.48 11.86
C GLU A 362 2.48 -30.09 11.12
N PHE A 363 1.53 -29.46 11.79
CA PHE A 363 0.34 -28.91 11.17
C PHE A 363 0.70 -27.98 9.99
N ALA A 364 1.65 -27.07 10.20
CA ALA A 364 2.11 -26.14 9.16
C ALA A 364 2.76 -26.86 7.97
N ARG A 365 3.49 -27.98 8.19
CA ARG A 365 4.06 -28.82 7.13
C ARG A 365 2.95 -29.49 6.31
N LEU A 366 1.98 -30.09 6.98
CA LEU A 366 0.80 -30.69 6.33
C LEU A 366 0.01 -29.65 5.53
N TRP A 367 -0.27 -28.51 6.12
CA TRP A 367 -1.00 -27.43 5.47
C TRP A 367 -0.30 -26.92 4.21
N ARG A 368 1.04 -26.71 4.27
CA ARG A 368 1.83 -26.33 3.09
C ARG A 368 1.81 -27.40 2.01
N HIS A 369 1.88 -28.67 2.39
CA HIS A 369 1.84 -29.79 1.48
C HIS A 369 0.49 -29.85 0.72
N GLU A 370 -0.63 -29.82 1.45
CA GLU A 370 -1.97 -29.82 0.84
C GLU A 370 -2.22 -28.63 -0.09
N ASN A 371 -1.73 -27.44 0.28
CA ASN A 371 -1.86 -26.25 -0.60
C ASN A 371 -0.94 -26.30 -1.82
N ALA A 372 0.31 -26.71 -1.65
CA ALA A 372 1.30 -26.67 -2.72
C ALA A 372 1.14 -27.81 -3.72
N VAL A 373 0.88 -29.03 -3.22
CA VAL A 373 0.87 -30.26 -4.04
C VAL A 373 -0.55 -30.61 -4.46
N GLU A 374 -1.49 -30.66 -3.54
CA GLU A 374 -2.84 -31.14 -3.80
C GLU A 374 -3.81 -30.03 -4.18
N LYS A 375 -3.51 -28.77 -3.86
CA LYS A 375 -4.37 -27.60 -4.09
C LYS A 375 -5.82 -27.82 -3.62
N ARG A 376 -5.98 -28.54 -2.53
CA ARG A 376 -7.29 -28.92 -1.97
C ARG A 376 -7.83 -27.89 -1.01
N ASP A 377 -9.11 -27.59 -1.14
CA ASP A 377 -9.93 -26.88 -0.16
C ASP A 377 -11.24 -27.69 0.00
N PRO A 378 -11.58 -28.23 1.17
CA PRO A 378 -10.91 -28.13 2.47
C PRO A 378 -9.60 -28.97 2.58
N HIS A 379 -8.84 -28.74 3.64
CA HIS A 379 -7.56 -29.40 3.95
C HIS A 379 -7.80 -30.63 4.85
N PRO A 380 -8.12 -31.81 4.32
CA PRO A 380 -8.57 -32.92 5.14
C PRO A 380 -7.49 -33.52 6.05
N ALA A 381 -6.23 -33.55 5.61
CA ALA A 381 -5.15 -34.09 6.44
C ALA A 381 -4.83 -33.15 7.60
N CYS A 382 -4.78 -31.84 7.37
CA CYS A 382 -4.59 -30.86 8.42
C CYS A 382 -5.71 -30.91 9.45
N ASN A 383 -6.96 -30.95 9.00
CA ASN A 383 -8.12 -31.00 9.89
C ASN A 383 -8.14 -32.30 10.69
N ALA A 384 -7.81 -33.44 10.08
CA ALA A 384 -7.72 -34.72 10.79
C ALA A 384 -6.60 -34.71 11.84
N PHE A 385 -5.43 -34.19 11.50
CA PHE A 385 -4.32 -34.04 12.42
C PHE A 385 -4.67 -33.13 13.60
N TYR A 386 -5.23 -31.95 13.30
CA TYR A 386 -5.66 -31.01 14.32
C TYR A 386 -6.73 -31.61 15.25
N MET A 387 -7.72 -32.30 14.70
CA MET A 387 -8.77 -32.95 15.51
C MET A 387 -8.21 -34.06 16.40
N ALA A 388 -7.21 -34.82 15.93
CA ALA A 388 -6.58 -35.87 16.72
C ALA A 388 -5.78 -35.33 17.92
N HIS A 389 -5.20 -34.13 17.78
CA HIS A 389 -4.34 -33.49 18.79
C HIS A 389 -4.96 -32.24 19.41
N ARG A 390 -6.25 -32.02 19.21
CA ARG A 390 -6.92 -30.73 19.53
C ARG A 390 -6.77 -30.32 20.99
N ALA A 391 -6.87 -31.26 21.93
CA ALA A 391 -6.77 -30.94 23.36
C ALA A 391 -5.41 -30.31 23.71
N ASP A 392 -4.33 -30.84 23.14
CA ASP A 392 -2.98 -30.33 23.38
C ASP A 392 -2.72 -29.05 22.57
N MET A 393 -3.21 -29.00 21.33
CA MET A 393 -3.01 -27.86 20.41
C MET A 393 -3.81 -26.62 20.82
N ASP A 394 -4.97 -26.77 21.43
CA ASP A 394 -5.80 -25.67 21.95
C ASP A 394 -5.41 -25.26 23.39
N ALA A 395 -4.64 -26.08 24.11
CA ALA A 395 -4.34 -25.86 25.51
C ALA A 395 -3.77 -24.45 25.78
N GLY A 396 -4.44 -23.72 26.68
CA GLY A 396 -4.02 -22.38 27.09
C GLY A 396 -4.36 -21.25 26.10
N ALA A 397 -4.83 -21.55 24.91
CA ALA A 397 -5.14 -20.53 23.90
C ALA A 397 -6.37 -19.69 24.28
N MET A 398 -6.29 -18.39 24.02
CA MET A 398 -7.42 -17.46 24.15
C MET A 398 -7.51 -16.59 22.91
N VAL A 399 -8.62 -16.67 22.19
CA VAL A 399 -8.86 -15.89 20.97
C VAL A 399 -9.92 -14.83 21.17
N LEU A 400 -9.77 -13.69 20.50
CA LEU A 400 -10.71 -12.57 20.56
C LEU A 400 -12.13 -12.97 20.17
N ASN A 401 -12.29 -13.78 19.14
CA ASN A 401 -13.59 -14.21 18.65
C ASN A 401 -13.59 -15.71 18.30
N PRO A 402 -14.12 -16.57 19.20
CA PRO A 402 -14.17 -18.02 18.97
C PRO A 402 -15.01 -18.46 17.75
N ASP A 403 -15.90 -17.59 17.26
CA ASP A 403 -16.77 -17.88 16.12
C ASP A 403 -16.18 -17.40 14.77
N ASN A 404 -14.95 -16.83 14.77
CA ASN A 404 -14.35 -16.26 13.59
C ASN A 404 -13.37 -17.23 12.91
N PHE A 405 -13.90 -18.16 12.15
CA PHE A 405 -13.14 -19.10 11.33
C PHE A 405 -13.92 -19.44 10.04
N ARG A 406 -13.26 -20.05 9.07
CA ARG A 406 -13.86 -20.40 7.78
C ARG A 406 -14.66 -21.69 7.88
N PRO A 407 -15.64 -21.94 6.98
CA PRO A 407 -16.43 -23.17 6.98
C PRO A 407 -15.64 -24.48 6.80
N ASN A 408 -14.44 -24.40 6.20
CA ASN A 408 -13.52 -25.51 5.99
C ASN A 408 -12.50 -25.68 7.13
N GLU A 409 -12.55 -24.85 8.14
CA GLU A 409 -11.70 -24.88 9.33
C GLU A 409 -12.51 -25.37 10.54
N VAL A 410 -11.82 -25.87 11.56
CA VAL A 410 -12.44 -26.50 12.73
C VAL A 410 -12.64 -25.52 13.88
N SER A 411 -11.77 -24.52 14.00
CA SER A 411 -11.82 -23.55 15.11
C SER A 411 -11.18 -22.20 14.76
N ALA A 412 -11.46 -21.20 15.59
CA ALA A 412 -10.81 -19.90 15.48
C ALA A 412 -9.31 -19.94 15.87
N ILE A 413 -8.90 -20.90 16.67
CA ILE A 413 -7.49 -21.12 17.02
C ILE A 413 -6.75 -21.64 15.79
N GLU A 414 -7.27 -22.68 15.15
CA GLU A 414 -6.75 -23.17 13.89
C GLU A 414 -6.66 -22.06 12.83
N HIS A 415 -7.75 -21.29 12.66
CA HIS A 415 -7.76 -20.14 11.75
C HIS A 415 -6.66 -19.14 12.03
N GLY A 416 -6.48 -18.78 13.31
CA GLY A 416 -5.43 -17.87 13.75
C GLY A 416 -4.03 -18.39 13.44
N MET A 417 -3.78 -19.67 13.67
CA MET A 417 -2.50 -20.31 13.37
C MET A 417 -2.25 -20.44 11.85
N ILE A 418 -3.27 -20.74 11.07
CA ILE A 418 -3.20 -20.69 9.59
C ILE A 418 -2.80 -19.29 9.12
N LEU A 419 -3.41 -18.24 9.68
CA LEU A 419 -3.02 -16.87 9.37
C LEU A 419 -1.55 -16.59 9.73
N TYR A 420 -1.08 -17.07 10.90
CA TYR A 420 0.31 -16.94 11.33
C TYR A 420 1.27 -17.56 10.30
N PHE A 421 1.04 -18.84 9.94
CA PHE A 421 1.89 -19.55 8.99
C PHE A 421 1.80 -19.05 7.54
N THR A 422 0.67 -18.43 7.18
CA THR A 422 0.45 -17.90 5.82
C THR A 422 1.02 -16.51 5.65
N ARG A 423 0.92 -15.67 6.69
CA ARG A 423 1.33 -14.26 6.62
C ARG A 423 2.78 -14.05 7.03
N GLY A 424 3.36 -15.01 7.77
CA GLY A 424 4.63 -14.84 8.46
C GLY A 424 4.47 -14.06 9.77
N ALA A 425 5.39 -14.27 10.71
CA ALA A 425 5.33 -13.72 12.06
C ALA A 425 5.19 -12.18 12.05
N ALA A 426 6.04 -11.47 11.32
CA ALA A 426 6.06 -10.01 11.33
C ALA A 426 4.75 -9.39 10.84
N ALA A 427 4.17 -9.90 9.73
CA ALA A 427 2.90 -9.40 9.22
C ALA A 427 1.72 -9.82 10.11
N PHE A 428 1.79 -11.01 10.70
CA PHE A 428 0.77 -11.47 11.64
C PHE A 428 0.77 -10.63 12.91
N ASP A 429 1.94 -10.39 13.50
CA ASP A 429 2.05 -9.61 14.73
C ASP A 429 1.62 -8.16 14.53
N ALA A 430 1.95 -7.55 13.39
CA ALA A 430 1.45 -6.23 13.05
C ALA A 430 -0.08 -6.22 12.89
N GLU A 431 -0.63 -7.00 11.94
CA GLU A 431 -2.03 -6.87 11.51
C GLU A 431 -3.03 -7.60 12.43
N TYR A 432 -2.58 -8.58 13.25
CA TYR A 432 -3.47 -9.41 14.08
C TYR A 432 -3.15 -9.36 15.58
N GLN A 433 -1.89 -9.11 15.97
CA GLN A 433 -1.49 -8.95 17.37
C GLN A 433 -1.30 -7.49 17.77
N MET A 434 -1.41 -6.54 16.84
CA MET A 434 -1.21 -5.10 17.07
C MET A 434 0.20 -4.76 17.55
N GLU A 435 1.17 -5.60 17.26
CA GLU A 435 2.56 -5.52 17.67
C GLU A 435 3.47 -5.57 16.43
N PRO A 436 3.57 -4.47 15.66
CA PRO A 436 4.47 -4.43 14.52
C PRO A 436 5.92 -4.57 15.01
N HIS A 437 6.61 -5.57 14.47
CA HIS A 437 8.02 -5.78 14.78
C HIS A 437 8.82 -4.58 14.34
N ARG A 438 9.57 -4.01 15.26
CA ARG A 438 10.68 -3.13 14.91
C ARG A 438 11.77 -4.05 14.41
N ASP A 439 12.05 -3.98 13.11
CA ASP A 439 13.23 -4.64 12.60
C ASP A 439 14.44 -4.08 13.37
N GLU A 440 15.01 -4.86 14.27
CA GLU A 440 16.31 -4.55 14.88
C GLU A 440 17.41 -4.46 13.82
N ALA A 441 17.11 -4.84 12.60
CA ALA A 441 17.99 -4.94 11.47
C ALA A 441 18.01 -3.73 10.52
N VAL A 442 17.42 -2.60 10.86
CA VAL A 442 17.84 -1.35 10.21
C VAL A 442 19.08 -0.86 10.93
N VAL A 443 20.18 -1.55 10.69
CA VAL A 443 21.46 -1.13 11.26
C VAL A 443 21.88 0.11 10.49
N ARG A 444 21.73 1.23 11.16
CA ARG A 444 22.21 2.51 10.68
C ARG A 444 23.71 2.57 10.94
N ILE A 445 24.51 2.59 9.89
CA ILE A 445 25.92 2.95 10.05
C ILE A 445 26.01 4.45 10.41
N THR A 446 26.99 4.80 11.23
CA THR A 446 27.27 6.19 11.59
C THR A 446 28.67 6.59 11.10
N PRO A 447 28.96 7.88 10.94
CA PRO A 447 30.30 8.31 10.57
C PRO A 447 31.38 7.77 11.49
N GLU A 448 31.13 7.66 12.81
CA GLU A 448 32.06 7.13 13.80
C GLU A 448 32.33 5.63 13.54
N MET A 449 31.30 4.85 13.14
CA MET A 449 31.49 3.45 12.77
C MET A 449 32.36 3.32 11.51
N VAL A 450 32.14 4.17 10.52
CA VAL A 450 32.97 4.18 9.31
C VAL A 450 34.43 4.51 9.64
N ILE A 451 34.67 5.54 10.44
CA ILE A 451 36.02 5.94 10.88
C ILE A 451 36.68 4.85 11.72
N ALA A 452 35.93 4.10 12.51
CA ALA A 452 36.46 2.96 13.29
C ALA A 452 37.04 1.84 12.39
N HIS A 453 36.68 1.80 11.10
CA HIS A 453 37.21 0.82 10.13
C HIS A 453 38.47 1.29 9.40
N VAL A 454 39.01 2.47 9.73
CA VAL A 454 40.25 2.98 9.18
C VAL A 454 41.45 2.21 9.73
N SER A 455 42.23 1.61 8.84
CA SER A 455 43.49 0.93 9.17
C SER A 455 44.64 1.95 9.17
N PRO A 456 45.18 2.35 10.32
CA PRO A 456 46.15 3.45 10.41
C PRO A 456 47.46 3.16 9.69
N THR A 457 47.74 1.92 9.31
CA THR A 457 49.00 1.50 8.68
C THR A 457 48.90 1.34 7.19
N LEU A 458 47.69 1.17 6.61
CA LEU A 458 47.49 0.90 5.21
C LEU A 458 47.62 2.19 4.39
N PRO A 459 48.54 2.29 3.40
CA PRO A 459 48.62 3.44 2.51
C PRO A 459 47.48 3.44 1.46
N ALA A 460 47.09 4.63 1.02
CA ALA A 460 46.19 4.78 -0.13
C ALA A 460 46.76 4.12 -1.39
N ALA A 461 45.89 3.68 -2.27
CA ALA A 461 46.20 3.02 -3.53
C ALA A 461 47.11 1.76 -3.38
N THR A 462 47.11 1.15 -2.21
CA THR A 462 47.87 -0.08 -1.94
C THR A 462 46.92 -1.28 -1.92
N VAL A 463 47.15 -2.22 -2.84
CA VAL A 463 46.38 -3.45 -2.93
C VAL A 463 46.91 -4.46 -1.90
N PRO A 464 46.05 -4.92 -0.93
CA PRO A 464 46.46 -5.88 0.07
C PRO A 464 46.83 -7.24 -0.52
N PRO A 465 47.80 -7.97 0.11
CA PRO A 465 48.06 -9.37 -0.27
C PRO A 465 46.80 -10.25 -0.17
N GLY A 466 46.64 -11.18 -1.11
CA GLY A 466 45.45 -12.07 -1.15
C GLY A 466 44.24 -11.46 -1.88
N THR A 467 44.34 -10.24 -2.41
CA THR A 467 43.33 -9.64 -3.26
C THR A 467 43.13 -10.47 -4.52
N VAL A 468 41.91 -10.83 -4.83
CA VAL A 468 41.53 -11.55 -6.06
C VAL A 468 40.95 -10.59 -7.10
N MET A 469 40.37 -9.45 -6.68
CA MET A 469 39.71 -8.49 -7.55
C MET A 469 39.83 -7.08 -6.98
N VAL A 470 40.06 -6.11 -7.85
CA VAL A 470 39.97 -4.68 -7.54
C VAL A 470 38.85 -4.06 -8.37
N CYS A 471 37.90 -3.47 -7.71
CA CYS A 471 36.80 -2.76 -8.33
C CYS A 471 36.93 -1.28 -8.05
N ALA A 472 36.92 -0.46 -9.09
CA ALA A 472 36.73 0.99 -8.98
C ALA A 472 35.32 1.33 -9.49
N ALA A 473 34.68 2.30 -8.87
CA ALA A 473 33.42 2.81 -9.39
C ALA A 473 33.37 4.34 -9.30
N THR A 474 32.68 4.95 -10.24
CA THR A 474 32.52 6.39 -10.36
C THR A 474 31.06 6.76 -10.49
N ASP A 475 30.59 7.58 -9.56
CA ASP A 475 29.30 8.24 -9.63
C ASP A 475 29.44 9.62 -10.28
N ILE A 476 28.43 10.04 -11.04
CA ILE A 476 28.48 11.28 -11.82
C ILE A 476 27.49 12.30 -11.27
N ASN A 477 28.02 13.31 -10.58
CA ASN A 477 27.25 14.48 -10.20
C ASN A 477 27.68 15.69 -11.07
N PRO A 478 26.92 16.04 -12.12
CA PRO A 478 27.34 17.07 -13.10
C PRO A 478 27.51 18.46 -12.51
N SER A 479 26.89 18.74 -11.36
CA SER A 479 26.98 20.05 -10.70
C SER A 479 28.09 20.16 -9.67
N TYR A 480 28.78 19.05 -9.36
CA TYR A 480 29.78 19.02 -8.31
C TYR A 480 31.09 18.30 -8.72
N ALA A 481 31.04 16.98 -8.83
CA ALA A 481 32.22 16.17 -9.12
C ALA A 481 31.84 14.79 -9.66
N LEU A 482 32.81 14.11 -10.29
CA LEU A 482 32.76 12.67 -10.44
C LEU A 482 33.41 12.07 -9.19
N SER A 483 32.60 11.34 -8.41
CA SER A 483 33.01 10.74 -7.13
C SER A 483 33.47 9.31 -7.37
N SER A 484 34.72 9.01 -7.07
CA SER A 484 35.32 7.71 -7.36
C SER A 484 35.80 7.01 -6.10
N VAL A 485 35.55 5.69 -6.03
CA VAL A 485 35.98 4.80 -4.95
C VAL A 485 36.65 3.58 -5.55
N ALA A 486 37.70 3.08 -4.94
CA ALA A 486 38.38 1.85 -5.30
C ALA A 486 38.39 0.87 -4.10
N VAL A 487 37.96 -0.37 -4.33
CA VAL A 487 37.83 -1.43 -3.32
C VAL A 487 38.54 -2.69 -3.81
N ALA A 488 39.42 -3.23 -2.98
CA ALA A 488 40.06 -4.52 -3.17
C ALA A 488 39.26 -5.60 -2.42
N PHE A 489 39.00 -6.73 -3.05
CA PHE A 489 38.29 -7.86 -2.49
C PHE A 489 39.19 -9.09 -2.44
N ASP A 490 39.18 -9.82 -1.32
CA ASP A 490 39.77 -11.14 -1.22
C ASP A 490 38.76 -12.26 -1.58
N GLY A 491 39.22 -13.51 -1.61
CA GLY A 491 38.38 -14.67 -1.91
C GLY A 491 37.27 -14.95 -0.87
N ASN A 492 37.37 -14.35 0.32
CA ASN A 492 36.38 -14.43 1.39
C ASN A 492 35.42 -13.25 1.41
N ARG A 493 35.48 -12.37 0.40
CA ARG A 493 34.70 -11.14 0.28
C ARG A 493 35.04 -10.08 1.33
N THR A 494 36.23 -10.17 1.97
CA THR A 494 36.71 -9.08 2.81
C THR A 494 37.06 -7.92 1.88
N ALA A 495 36.48 -6.77 2.15
CA ALA A 495 36.68 -5.56 1.36
C ALA A 495 37.74 -4.69 1.99
N THR A 496 38.57 -4.07 1.16
CA THR A 496 39.45 -2.97 1.58
C THR A 496 39.20 -1.79 0.68
N LEU A 497 38.66 -0.70 1.21
CA LEU A 497 38.59 0.57 0.49
C LEU A 497 40.00 1.14 0.41
N ILE A 498 40.63 1.02 -0.78
CA ILE A 498 42.03 1.32 -0.99
C ILE A 498 42.28 2.75 -1.44
N ASP A 499 41.31 3.40 -2.07
CA ASP A 499 41.37 4.84 -2.36
C ASP A 499 39.97 5.42 -2.65
N TRP A 500 39.85 6.73 -2.52
CA TRP A 500 38.71 7.53 -2.99
C TRP A 500 39.15 8.93 -3.37
N TRP A 501 38.48 9.54 -4.34
CA TRP A 501 38.79 10.90 -4.80
C TRP A 501 37.60 11.54 -5.51
N LEU A 502 37.67 12.85 -5.65
CA LEU A 502 36.69 13.67 -6.35
C LEU A 502 37.38 14.33 -7.57
N THR A 503 36.83 14.08 -8.77
CA THR A 503 37.25 14.77 -9.99
C THR A 503 36.31 15.93 -10.24
N PRO A 504 36.74 17.21 -10.04
CA PRO A 504 35.84 18.35 -10.14
C PRO A 504 35.10 18.39 -11.48
N CYS A 505 33.80 18.56 -11.43
CA CYS A 505 32.92 18.64 -12.59
C CYS A 505 31.94 19.79 -12.38
N HIS A 506 31.79 20.64 -13.37
CA HIS A 506 30.74 21.64 -13.36
C HIS A 506 30.18 21.78 -14.77
N ILE A 507 29.05 21.16 -15.02
CA ILE A 507 28.33 21.28 -16.29
C ILE A 507 27.19 22.27 -16.07
N PRO A 508 27.13 23.38 -16.81
CA PRO A 508 26.05 24.35 -16.66
C PRO A 508 24.68 23.71 -16.89
N GLY A 509 23.70 24.06 -16.04
CA GLY A 509 22.35 23.50 -16.15
C GLY A 509 21.57 23.84 -17.42
N ASN A 510 22.10 24.78 -18.23
CA ASN A 510 21.58 25.15 -19.55
C ASN A 510 22.40 24.55 -20.72
N ALA A 511 23.33 23.63 -20.45
CA ALA A 511 24.06 22.93 -21.49
C ALA A 511 23.09 22.10 -22.35
N ASN A 512 23.28 22.15 -23.67
CA ASN A 512 22.55 21.27 -24.56
C ASN A 512 23.08 19.84 -24.49
N ASP A 513 22.34 18.87 -25.07
CA ASP A 513 22.68 17.45 -24.99
C ASP A 513 24.10 17.15 -25.49
N THR A 514 24.55 17.81 -26.55
CA THR A 514 25.87 17.59 -27.11
C THR A 514 26.97 18.14 -26.20
N GLU A 515 26.78 19.32 -25.63
CA GLU A 515 27.71 19.92 -24.66
C GLU A 515 27.81 19.08 -23.40
N PHE A 516 26.66 18.58 -22.91
CA PHE A 516 26.59 17.70 -21.77
C PHE A 516 27.36 16.39 -22.04
N GLU A 517 27.05 15.70 -23.16
CA GLU A 517 27.74 14.45 -23.54
C GLU A 517 29.25 14.63 -23.66
N GLN A 518 29.70 15.72 -24.29
CA GLN A 518 31.14 16.02 -24.43
C GLN A 518 31.82 16.30 -23.09
N ALA A 519 31.18 17.05 -22.21
CA ALA A 519 31.69 17.35 -20.89
C ALA A 519 31.83 16.08 -20.03
N VAL A 520 30.79 15.25 -19.98
CA VAL A 520 30.83 13.95 -19.29
C VAL A 520 31.94 13.07 -19.84
N TYR A 521 32.05 12.96 -21.15
CA TYR A 521 33.08 12.17 -21.81
C TYR A 521 34.50 12.63 -21.47
N SER A 522 34.76 13.95 -21.51
CA SER A 522 36.04 14.55 -21.12
C SER A 522 36.37 14.26 -19.66
N LYS A 523 35.41 14.37 -18.75
CA LYS A 523 35.62 14.10 -17.32
C LYS A 523 35.87 12.62 -17.02
N LEU A 524 35.22 11.73 -17.72
CA LEU A 524 35.49 10.29 -17.61
C LEU A 524 36.91 9.96 -18.12
N ALA A 525 37.41 10.65 -19.12
CA ALA A 525 38.83 10.52 -19.56
C ALA A 525 39.81 11.03 -18.49
N ASP A 526 39.45 12.09 -17.74
CA ASP A 526 40.23 12.54 -16.59
C ASP A 526 40.29 11.47 -15.51
N VAL A 527 39.13 10.87 -15.14
CA VAL A 527 39.08 9.76 -14.17
C VAL A 527 39.89 8.55 -14.62
N ALA A 528 39.83 8.17 -15.91
CA ALA A 528 40.60 7.06 -16.44
C ALA A 528 42.13 7.30 -16.28
N ARG A 529 42.59 8.55 -16.53
CA ARG A 529 43.98 8.94 -16.29
C ARG A 529 44.33 8.86 -14.79
N GLU A 530 43.49 9.38 -13.90
CA GLU A 530 43.68 9.34 -12.45
C GLU A 530 43.76 7.89 -11.93
N LEU A 531 42.96 6.97 -12.45
CA LEU A 531 43.06 5.54 -12.13
C LEU A 531 44.41 4.95 -12.48
N THR A 532 44.93 5.28 -13.65
CA THR A 532 46.26 4.82 -14.11
C THR A 532 47.39 5.45 -13.29
N GLU A 533 47.34 6.76 -13.02
CA GLU A 533 48.36 7.48 -12.22
C GLU A 533 48.42 6.97 -10.77
N ARG A 534 47.28 6.51 -10.20
CA ARG A 534 47.20 5.91 -8.86
C ARG A 534 47.72 4.48 -8.82
N GLY A 535 47.97 3.86 -9.97
CA GLY A 535 48.44 2.49 -10.05
C GLY A 535 47.44 1.45 -9.53
N LEU A 536 46.15 1.73 -9.69
CA LEU A 536 45.07 0.85 -9.23
C LEU A 536 44.83 -0.34 -10.16
N ASP A 537 45.61 -0.47 -11.24
CA ASP A 537 45.69 -1.64 -12.13
C ASP A 537 46.85 -2.57 -11.71
N PRO A 538 46.66 -3.44 -10.69
CA PRO A 538 47.71 -4.28 -10.18
C PRO A 538 47.95 -5.47 -11.12
N LYS A 539 49.21 -5.76 -11.42
CA LYS A 539 49.57 -7.01 -12.08
C LYS A 539 49.22 -8.18 -11.18
N GLY A 540 48.23 -8.99 -11.60
CA GLY A 540 47.87 -10.23 -10.94
C GLY A 540 46.54 -10.25 -10.18
N ALA A 541 45.79 -9.17 -10.17
CA ALA A 541 44.39 -9.12 -9.75
C ALA A 541 43.49 -8.64 -10.90
N ASP A 542 42.29 -9.16 -11.01
CA ASP A 542 41.32 -8.65 -11.99
C ASP A 542 40.91 -7.24 -11.62
N PHE A 543 41.09 -6.29 -12.51
CA PHE A 543 40.70 -4.90 -12.33
C PHE A 543 39.47 -4.54 -13.20
N HIS A 544 38.47 -3.96 -12.58
CA HIS A 544 37.27 -3.53 -13.28
C HIS A 544 36.86 -2.13 -12.82
N TRP A 545 36.52 -1.27 -13.80
CA TRP A 545 36.02 0.07 -13.52
C TRP A 545 34.55 0.20 -13.94
N GLY A 546 33.66 0.52 -13.00
CA GLY A 546 32.25 0.80 -13.24
C GLY A 546 31.94 2.29 -13.20
N ILE A 547 30.99 2.71 -14.04
CA ILE A 547 30.57 4.10 -14.16
C ILE A 547 29.08 4.15 -14.08
N ASP A 548 28.55 5.00 -13.19
CA ASP A 548 27.08 5.20 -13.11
C ASP A 548 26.53 5.67 -14.45
N ALA A 549 25.50 4.98 -14.92
CA ALA A 549 24.80 5.25 -16.17
C ALA A 549 23.32 5.63 -15.94
N SER A 550 22.99 6.17 -14.79
CA SER A 550 21.63 6.57 -14.45
C SER A 550 21.21 7.85 -15.17
N GLY A 551 19.92 8.03 -15.42
CA GLY A 551 19.37 9.28 -15.94
C GLY A 551 19.95 9.72 -17.30
N ASN A 552 20.29 10.98 -17.42
CA ASN A 552 20.76 11.61 -18.67
C ASN A 552 22.18 11.17 -19.08
N GLN A 553 22.96 10.63 -18.14
CA GLN A 553 24.31 10.14 -18.44
C GLN A 553 24.34 8.75 -19.06
N PHE A 554 23.23 8.06 -19.20
CA PHE A 554 23.20 6.70 -19.77
C PHE A 554 23.90 6.61 -21.13
N ARG A 555 23.59 7.53 -22.03
CA ARG A 555 24.15 7.53 -23.39
C ARG A 555 25.62 7.85 -23.42
N PRO A 556 26.11 8.97 -22.86
CA PRO A 556 27.54 9.27 -22.87
C PRO A 556 28.38 8.23 -22.13
N VAL A 557 27.89 7.66 -21.01
CA VAL A 557 28.62 6.62 -20.28
C VAL A 557 28.69 5.31 -21.06
N THR A 558 27.63 4.84 -21.65
CA THR A 558 27.64 3.62 -22.48
C THR A 558 28.49 3.79 -23.72
N ASP A 559 28.53 5.00 -24.33
CA ASP A 559 29.40 5.35 -25.44
C ASP A 559 30.86 5.33 -25.02
N PHE A 560 31.20 5.95 -23.90
CA PHE A 560 32.55 5.98 -23.35
C PHE A 560 33.03 4.56 -23.05
N ALA A 561 32.28 3.79 -22.28
CA ALA A 561 32.63 2.43 -21.90
C ALA A 561 32.88 1.53 -23.13
N PHE A 562 32.08 1.68 -24.20
CA PHE A 562 32.27 0.92 -25.44
C PHE A 562 33.47 1.35 -26.25
N ARG A 563 33.71 2.68 -26.43
CA ARG A 563 34.72 3.21 -27.32
C ARG A 563 36.12 3.24 -26.69
N CYS A 564 36.22 3.40 -25.37
CA CYS A 564 37.46 3.61 -24.67
C CYS A 564 38.06 2.33 -24.08
N ARG A 565 37.38 1.18 -24.16
CA ARG A 565 37.83 -0.09 -23.58
C ARG A 565 39.29 -0.41 -23.95
N ASP A 566 39.63 -0.31 -25.24
CA ASP A 566 40.99 -0.63 -25.73
C ASP A 566 41.96 0.50 -25.45
N ALA A 567 41.52 1.74 -25.34
CA ALA A 567 42.35 2.91 -25.17
C ALA A 567 42.85 3.11 -23.75
N ILE A 568 42.09 2.71 -22.75
CA ILE A 568 42.42 2.87 -21.32
C ILE A 568 43.12 1.65 -20.72
N GLY A 569 43.21 0.52 -21.46
CA GLY A 569 43.96 -0.68 -21.06
C GLY A 569 43.29 -1.58 -20.04
N PHE A 570 42.05 -1.28 -19.63
CA PHE A 570 41.22 -2.10 -18.73
C PHE A 570 39.72 -1.97 -19.07
N PRO A 571 38.86 -2.90 -18.64
CA PRO A 571 37.44 -2.82 -18.92
C PRO A 571 36.75 -1.66 -18.18
N ALA A 572 36.10 -0.76 -18.94
CA ALA A 572 35.16 0.20 -18.40
C ALA A 572 33.72 -0.34 -18.57
N LEU A 573 32.92 -0.26 -17.55
CA LEU A 573 31.58 -0.86 -17.47
C LEU A 573 30.54 0.22 -17.20
N ALA A 574 29.49 0.29 -18.01
CA ALA A 574 28.36 1.12 -17.70
C ALA A 574 27.46 0.37 -16.69
N LEU A 575 27.14 0.99 -15.55
CA LEU A 575 26.34 0.43 -14.47
C LEU A 575 24.99 1.13 -14.41
N LEU A 576 23.90 0.37 -14.30
CA LEU A 576 22.57 0.90 -14.16
C LEU A 576 21.87 0.25 -12.96
N GLY A 577 21.86 0.94 -11.83
CA GLY A 577 21.16 0.53 -10.63
C GLY A 577 19.65 0.73 -10.74
N ARG A 578 18.89 -0.19 -10.20
CA ARG A 578 17.44 -0.09 -10.06
C ARG A 578 17.00 -0.69 -8.74
N THR A 579 15.98 -0.09 -8.14
CA THR A 579 15.35 -0.61 -6.93
C THR A 579 14.63 -1.95 -7.19
N ASP A 580 14.34 -2.73 -6.16
CA ASP A 580 13.67 -4.05 -6.23
C ASP A 580 12.43 -4.07 -7.15
N ARG A 581 11.66 -3.00 -7.21
CA ARG A 581 10.46 -2.92 -8.08
C ARG A 581 10.79 -2.89 -9.58
N GLU A 582 11.92 -2.34 -9.94
CA GLU A 582 12.34 -2.14 -11.33
C GLU A 582 13.34 -3.20 -11.79
N PHE A 583 14.06 -3.80 -10.83
CA PHE A 583 15.02 -4.86 -11.13
C PHE A 583 14.30 -6.21 -11.27
N ASN A 584 14.20 -6.71 -12.49
CA ASN A 584 13.69 -8.07 -12.74
C ASN A 584 14.60 -8.78 -13.75
N PRO A 585 15.43 -9.72 -13.30
CA PRO A 585 16.36 -10.43 -14.16
C PRO A 585 15.69 -11.35 -15.18
N ARG A 586 14.42 -11.76 -14.94
CA ARG A 586 13.68 -12.69 -15.80
C ARG A 586 12.83 -12.00 -16.88
N VAL A 587 12.59 -10.70 -16.73
CA VAL A 587 11.76 -9.94 -17.67
C VAL A 587 12.64 -9.22 -18.67
N THR A 588 12.57 -9.64 -19.93
CA THR A 588 13.16 -8.90 -21.05
C THR A 588 12.17 -7.83 -21.49
N THR A 589 12.62 -6.59 -21.59
CA THR A 589 11.88 -5.52 -22.23
C THR A 589 12.30 -5.38 -23.69
N ARG A 590 11.42 -4.78 -24.51
CA ARG A 590 11.80 -4.48 -25.91
C ARG A 590 13.03 -3.55 -25.99
N LYS A 591 13.23 -2.68 -24.99
CA LYS A 591 14.33 -1.72 -24.94
C LYS A 591 15.64 -2.35 -24.46
N PHE A 592 15.56 -3.18 -23.41
CA PHE A 592 16.73 -3.78 -22.77
C PHE A 592 16.57 -5.29 -22.63
N PRO A 593 16.94 -6.09 -23.64
CA PRO A 593 17.08 -7.54 -23.50
C PRO A 593 18.13 -7.84 -22.43
N LYS A 594 17.85 -8.83 -21.60
CA LYS A 594 18.66 -9.16 -20.42
C LYS A 594 19.11 -10.63 -20.48
N VAL A 595 20.36 -10.85 -20.12
CA VAL A 595 20.89 -12.20 -19.83
C VAL A 595 21.14 -12.25 -18.33
N PRO A 596 20.59 -13.22 -17.58
CA PRO A 596 20.81 -13.33 -16.16
C PRO A 596 22.30 -13.37 -15.82
N GLY A 597 22.73 -12.49 -14.96
CA GLY A 597 24.06 -12.46 -14.34
C GLY A 597 24.06 -13.23 -13.02
N LEU A 598 25.16 -13.11 -12.28
CA LEU A 598 25.27 -13.65 -10.93
C LEU A 598 24.81 -12.60 -9.91
N ASN A 599 24.32 -13.06 -8.78
CA ASN A 599 24.15 -12.27 -7.55
C ASN A 599 23.41 -10.93 -7.76
N HIS A 600 22.16 -10.96 -8.21
CA HIS A 600 21.35 -9.75 -8.41
C HIS A 600 21.88 -8.79 -9.47
N THR A 601 22.63 -9.31 -10.46
CA THR A 601 23.08 -8.57 -11.63
C THR A 601 22.59 -9.21 -12.91
N VAL A 602 22.47 -8.43 -13.98
CA VAL A 602 22.20 -8.94 -15.33
C VAL A 602 23.02 -8.14 -16.35
N LEU A 603 23.57 -8.83 -17.34
CA LEU A 603 24.07 -8.16 -18.51
C LEU A 603 22.86 -7.77 -19.38
N ALA A 604 22.78 -6.51 -19.72
CA ALA A 604 21.73 -5.98 -20.59
C ALA A 604 22.38 -5.16 -21.73
N TRP A 605 21.62 -5.00 -22.81
CA TRP A 605 22.06 -4.14 -23.91
C TRP A 605 20.91 -3.28 -24.40
N ASP A 606 21.23 -2.07 -24.81
CA ASP A 606 20.28 -1.20 -25.46
C ASP A 606 20.10 -1.64 -26.93
N LYS A 607 18.86 -1.96 -27.31
CA LYS A 607 18.52 -2.42 -28.66
C LYS A 607 18.81 -1.39 -29.75
N ALA A 608 18.70 -0.12 -29.46
CA ALA A 608 18.92 0.95 -30.42
C ALA A 608 20.41 1.13 -30.72
N THR A 609 21.25 1.14 -29.70
CA THR A 609 22.69 1.38 -29.80
C THR A 609 23.53 0.12 -29.85
N ARG A 610 22.96 -1.05 -29.48
CA ARG A 610 23.64 -2.34 -29.31
C ARG A 610 24.81 -2.29 -28.35
N LYS A 611 24.71 -1.42 -27.30
CA LYS A 611 25.74 -1.30 -26.28
C LYS A 611 25.34 -2.03 -25.04
N GLU A 612 26.33 -2.65 -24.42
CA GLU A 612 26.16 -3.42 -23.19
C GLU A 612 26.24 -2.52 -21.97
N HIS A 613 25.50 -2.91 -20.92
CA HIS A 613 25.62 -2.35 -19.58
C HIS A 613 25.25 -3.40 -18.54
N ILE A 614 25.75 -3.25 -17.33
CA ILE A 614 25.38 -4.08 -16.20
C ILE A 614 24.16 -3.43 -15.53
N PHE A 615 23.11 -4.22 -15.41
CA PHE A 615 21.91 -3.86 -14.71
C PHE A 615 21.93 -4.59 -13.36
N PHE A 616 21.79 -3.88 -12.25
CA PHE A 616 21.91 -4.46 -10.92
C PHE A 616 20.81 -3.98 -9.95
N ASP A 617 20.56 -4.77 -8.90
CA ASP A 617 19.63 -4.45 -7.82
C ASP A 617 20.31 -3.52 -6.82
N LYS A 618 19.98 -2.20 -6.89
CA LYS A 618 20.56 -1.17 -6.02
C LYS A 618 20.37 -1.52 -4.55
N ASP A 619 19.14 -1.87 -4.15
CA ASP A 619 18.77 -2.08 -2.76
C ASP A 619 19.63 -3.18 -2.11
N VAL A 620 19.92 -4.27 -2.84
CA VAL A 620 20.73 -5.40 -2.35
C VAL A 620 22.20 -5.03 -2.16
N TYR A 621 22.78 -4.31 -3.12
CA TYR A 621 24.21 -3.99 -3.04
C TYR A 621 24.51 -2.85 -2.08
N GLU A 622 23.61 -1.90 -1.96
CA GLU A 622 23.71 -0.82 -0.98
C GLU A 622 23.60 -1.37 0.44
N GLU A 623 22.62 -2.24 0.70
CA GLU A 623 22.50 -2.94 1.99
C GLU A 623 23.74 -3.80 2.28
N THR A 624 24.29 -4.50 1.27
CA THR A 624 25.49 -5.31 1.41
C THR A 624 26.71 -4.46 1.78
N ALA A 625 26.88 -3.33 1.12
CA ALA A 625 27.98 -2.40 1.38
C ALA A 625 27.88 -1.79 2.79
N GLN A 626 26.69 -1.38 3.22
CA GLN A 626 26.50 -0.87 4.58
C GLN A 626 26.72 -1.95 5.64
N LYS A 627 26.22 -3.16 5.45
CA LYS A 627 26.46 -4.29 6.37
C LYS A 627 27.94 -4.65 6.53
N SER A 628 28.79 -4.34 5.57
CA SER A 628 30.22 -4.60 5.68
C SER A 628 30.89 -3.83 6.84
N PHE A 629 30.33 -2.68 7.24
CA PHE A 629 30.76 -1.92 8.42
C PHE A 629 30.27 -2.49 9.77
N LEU A 630 29.43 -3.51 9.77
CA LEU A 630 28.95 -4.17 10.97
C LEU A 630 29.83 -5.39 11.33
N SER A 631 30.61 -5.87 10.36
CA SER A 631 31.52 -6.99 10.55
C SER A 631 32.86 -6.47 11.08
N ALA A 632 33.51 -7.24 11.92
CA ALA A 632 34.86 -6.86 12.37
C ALA A 632 35.84 -6.73 11.19
N ILE A 633 36.81 -5.81 11.32
CA ILE A 633 37.89 -5.64 10.35
C ILE A 633 38.59 -6.98 10.10
N GLY A 634 38.72 -7.36 8.83
CA GLY A 634 39.34 -8.62 8.41
C GLY A 634 38.45 -9.86 8.52
N ALA A 635 37.22 -9.73 9.02
CA ALA A 635 36.24 -10.83 8.99
C ALA A 635 35.66 -11.00 7.56
N PRO A 636 35.22 -12.19 7.17
CA PRO A 636 34.51 -12.41 5.90
C PRO A 636 33.33 -11.46 5.75
N GLY A 637 33.28 -10.73 4.63
CA GLY A 637 32.24 -9.72 4.38
C GLY A 637 32.41 -8.39 5.13
N GLY A 638 33.46 -8.24 5.94
CA GLY A 638 33.81 -6.96 6.57
C GLY A 638 34.60 -6.04 5.64
N VAL A 639 34.72 -4.76 6.02
CA VAL A 639 35.47 -3.74 5.28
C VAL A 639 36.55 -3.14 6.17
N SER A 640 37.66 -2.72 5.55
CA SER A 640 38.66 -1.82 6.11
C SER A 640 38.88 -0.64 5.17
N ILE A 641 39.36 0.49 5.71
CA ILE A 641 39.64 1.71 4.95
C ILE A 641 41.14 2.02 5.09
N PHE A 642 41.80 2.48 4.01
CA PHE A 642 43.17 2.94 4.11
C PHE A 642 43.31 4.10 5.12
N GLY A 643 44.47 4.23 5.78
CA GLY A 643 44.65 5.21 6.84
C GLY A 643 45.72 6.25 6.53
N LYS A 644 46.50 6.10 5.43
CA LYS A 644 47.57 7.03 5.07
C LYS A 644 47.47 7.46 3.61
N ARG A 645 47.66 8.76 3.37
CA ARG A 645 47.78 9.31 2.03
C ARG A 645 49.04 10.18 1.97
N GLY A 646 49.97 9.86 1.05
CA GLY A 646 51.23 10.57 0.97
C GLY A 646 52.11 10.50 2.20
N GLY A 647 51.95 9.42 3.03
CA GLY A 647 52.70 9.22 4.28
C GLY A 647 52.08 9.88 5.52
N ALA A 648 51.10 10.78 5.37
CA ALA A 648 50.34 11.39 6.46
C ALA A 648 49.01 10.63 6.75
N PRO A 649 48.42 10.77 7.93
CA PRO A 649 47.05 10.29 8.19
C PRO A 649 46.07 10.84 7.15
N ALA A 650 45.23 9.98 6.61
CA ALA A 650 44.20 10.37 5.65
C ALA A 650 42.99 10.91 6.39
N ASP A 651 42.39 11.96 5.87
CA ASP A 651 41.11 12.47 6.30
C ASP A 651 39.98 11.75 5.57
N HIS A 652 39.04 11.21 6.33
CA HIS A 652 37.90 10.45 5.84
C HIS A 652 36.54 11.03 6.27
N ASP A 653 36.48 12.23 6.82
CA ASP A 653 35.24 12.81 7.32
C ASP A 653 34.20 12.97 6.21
N GLU A 654 34.62 13.47 5.04
CA GLU A 654 33.74 13.60 3.86
C GLU A 654 33.24 12.22 3.37
N LEU A 655 34.15 11.23 3.29
CA LEU A 655 33.77 9.85 2.95
C LEU A 655 32.74 9.28 3.94
N ALA A 656 33.01 9.42 5.24
CA ALA A 656 32.13 8.90 6.28
C ALA A 656 30.75 9.55 6.24
N MET A 657 30.69 10.85 6.03
CA MET A 657 29.43 11.58 5.88
C MET A 657 28.66 11.12 4.65
N GLN A 658 29.31 10.92 3.50
CA GLN A 658 28.67 10.50 2.28
C GLN A 658 28.24 9.01 2.32
N LEU A 659 29.01 8.12 2.94
CA LEU A 659 28.62 6.72 3.15
C LEU A 659 27.38 6.58 4.06
N CYS A 660 27.14 7.54 4.94
CA CYS A 660 25.97 7.64 5.81
C CYS A 660 24.87 8.55 5.26
N GLY A 661 25.04 9.09 4.05
CA GLY A 661 24.16 10.10 3.45
C GLY A 661 22.78 9.56 3.06
N GLU A 662 22.67 8.29 2.75
CA GLU A 662 21.39 7.59 2.56
C GLU A 662 21.07 6.72 3.77
N ILE A 663 19.81 6.71 4.16
CA ILE A 663 19.30 5.89 5.26
C ILE A 663 18.31 4.89 4.71
N LEU A 664 18.56 3.60 4.96
CA LEU A 664 17.64 2.54 4.60
C LEU A 664 16.38 2.65 5.46
N ARG A 665 15.26 2.95 4.85
CA ARG A 665 13.95 2.95 5.51
C ARG A 665 13.08 1.82 5.00
N ALA A 666 12.42 1.13 5.94
CA ALA A 666 11.50 0.06 5.60
C ALA A 666 10.39 0.54 4.65
N LYS A 667 10.35 -0.02 3.47
CA LYS A 667 9.31 0.21 2.47
C LYS A 667 8.17 -0.78 2.66
N THR A 668 6.97 -0.37 2.34
CA THR A 668 5.75 -1.16 2.45
C THR A 668 5.91 -2.57 1.87
N ILE A 669 5.56 -3.59 2.66
CA ILE A 669 5.49 -4.98 2.20
C ILE A 669 4.46 -5.08 1.07
N ALA A 670 4.90 -5.39 -0.14
CA ALA A 670 4.02 -5.78 -1.22
C ALA A 670 3.39 -7.15 -0.90
N ALA A 671 2.20 -7.43 -1.46
CA ALA A 671 1.40 -8.62 -1.16
C ALA A 671 2.11 -10.00 -1.38
N ASN A 672 3.37 -10.02 -1.78
CA ASN A 672 4.16 -11.19 -2.14
C ASN A 672 5.45 -11.37 -1.30
N ASP A 673 5.42 -11.06 0.00
CA ASP A 673 6.52 -11.37 0.98
C ASP A 673 7.93 -10.83 0.65
N LYS A 674 8.05 -9.79 -0.15
CA LYS A 674 9.34 -9.13 -0.32
C LYS A 674 9.37 -7.84 0.50
N HIS A 675 10.25 -7.79 1.48
CA HIS A 675 10.61 -6.57 2.18
C HIS A 675 11.16 -5.59 1.14
N SER A 676 10.45 -4.50 0.88
CA SER A 676 11.01 -3.42 0.09
C SER A 676 11.38 -2.28 1.02
N PHE A 677 12.62 -1.84 0.90
CA PHE A 677 13.17 -0.71 1.62
C PHE A 677 13.29 0.47 0.66
N THR A 678 13.25 1.70 1.16
CA THR A 678 13.57 2.90 0.40
C THR A 678 14.75 3.58 1.07
N TRP A 679 15.72 3.98 0.26
CA TRP A 679 16.78 4.85 0.70
C TRP A 679 16.27 6.29 0.74
N GLU A 680 16.54 7.01 1.81
CA GLU A 680 16.24 8.43 1.95
C GLU A 680 17.52 9.21 2.05
N GLU A 681 17.66 10.19 1.19
CA GLU A 681 18.78 11.12 1.16
C GLU A 681 18.70 12.10 2.33
N ASN A 682 19.70 12.11 3.20
CA ASN A 682 19.87 13.11 4.24
C ASN A 682 21.09 14.01 4.04
N TYR A 683 22.03 13.55 3.25
CA TYR A 683 23.26 14.24 2.89
C TYR A 683 23.67 13.82 1.48
N ARG A 684 24.65 14.50 0.87
CA ARG A 684 25.28 14.03 -0.36
C ARG A 684 25.78 12.60 -0.17
N HIS A 685 25.61 11.74 -1.15
CA HIS A 685 25.93 10.30 -1.06
C HIS A 685 26.71 9.76 -2.27
N ASP A 686 27.18 10.62 -3.16
CA ASP A 686 27.87 10.24 -4.41
C ASP A 686 29.02 9.23 -4.18
N LEU A 687 29.80 9.36 -3.07
CA LEU A 687 30.83 8.39 -2.69
C LEU A 687 30.22 7.08 -2.15
N GLY A 688 29.05 7.15 -1.53
CA GLY A 688 28.26 5.98 -1.11
C GLY A 688 27.79 5.19 -2.31
N ASP A 689 27.29 5.88 -3.33
CA ASP A 689 26.87 5.28 -4.61
C ASP A 689 28.07 4.59 -5.29
N ALA A 690 29.19 5.27 -5.39
CA ALA A 690 30.43 4.66 -5.92
C ALA A 690 30.87 3.44 -5.09
N PHE A 691 30.75 3.48 -3.77
CA PHE A 691 31.17 2.38 -2.90
C PHE A 691 30.32 1.12 -3.11
N TYR A 692 28.98 1.20 -3.07
CA TYR A 692 28.16 -0.01 -3.30
C TYR A 692 28.23 -0.51 -4.74
N MET A 693 28.49 0.35 -5.73
CA MET A 693 28.75 -0.09 -7.10
C MET A 693 29.97 -0.99 -7.22
N CYS A 694 30.99 -0.81 -6.38
CA CYS A 694 32.13 -1.73 -6.32
C CYS A 694 31.67 -3.16 -5.93
N PHE A 695 30.73 -3.29 -5.00
CA PHE A 695 30.16 -4.59 -4.63
C PHE A 695 29.31 -5.19 -5.77
N ALA A 696 28.58 -4.36 -6.52
CA ALA A 696 27.83 -4.81 -7.69
C ALA A 696 28.75 -5.35 -8.80
N ILE A 697 29.87 -4.69 -9.06
CA ILE A 697 30.90 -5.17 -9.98
C ILE A 697 31.46 -6.51 -9.50
N ALA A 698 31.87 -6.60 -8.23
CA ALA A 698 32.40 -7.83 -7.64
C ALA A 698 31.39 -8.98 -7.73
N GLY A 699 30.10 -8.70 -7.46
CA GLY A 699 29.01 -9.64 -7.61
C GLY A 699 28.80 -10.10 -9.06
N PHE A 700 28.90 -9.20 -10.02
CA PHE A 700 28.79 -9.54 -11.44
C PHE A 700 29.91 -10.49 -11.88
N TYR A 701 31.14 -10.28 -11.43
CA TYR A 701 32.29 -11.13 -11.74
C TYR A 701 32.46 -12.35 -10.83
N GLY A 702 31.52 -12.64 -9.94
CA GLY A 702 31.41 -13.94 -9.27
C GLY A 702 31.79 -13.99 -7.80
N LEU A 703 32.07 -12.87 -7.16
CA LEU A 703 32.15 -12.81 -5.70
C LEU A 703 30.71 -12.86 -5.14
N SER A 704 30.26 -14.05 -4.76
CA SER A 704 28.88 -14.33 -4.32
C SER A 704 28.56 -13.65 -2.98
N THR A 705 27.33 -13.16 -2.84
CA THR A 705 26.79 -12.70 -1.54
C THR A 705 26.50 -13.85 -0.58
N SER A 706 26.42 -15.11 -1.06
CA SER A 706 26.01 -16.29 -0.28
C SER A 706 27.09 -17.33 -0.04
N GLY A 707 28.36 -17.07 -0.38
CA GLY A 707 29.50 -17.96 -0.09
C GLY A 707 30.16 -18.57 -1.32
N GLY A 708 31.49 -18.45 -1.40
CA GLY A 708 32.36 -19.12 -2.34
C GLY A 708 32.67 -18.35 -3.61
N TYR A 709 33.99 -18.20 -3.89
CA TYR A 709 34.52 -17.74 -5.14
C TYR A 709 34.22 -18.75 -6.25
N VAL A 710 33.63 -18.30 -7.35
CA VAL A 710 33.48 -19.11 -8.57
C VAL A 710 34.60 -18.69 -9.51
N ASP A 711 35.62 -19.53 -9.65
CA ASP A 711 36.71 -19.33 -10.61
C ASP A 711 36.15 -19.25 -12.04
N ARG A 712 36.24 -18.09 -12.67
CA ARG A 712 35.77 -17.82 -14.04
C ARG A 712 36.87 -17.85 -15.11
N ASN A 713 37.98 -18.46 -14.86
CA ASN A 713 38.91 -18.79 -15.95
C ASN A 713 38.38 -19.85 -16.94
N LYS A 714 37.13 -20.29 -16.77
CA LYS A 714 36.36 -21.00 -17.79
C LYS A 714 35.51 -19.99 -18.55
N PRO A 715 35.72 -19.84 -19.86
CA PRO A 715 34.86 -18.99 -20.70
C PRO A 715 33.40 -19.46 -20.52
N LEU A 716 32.51 -18.52 -20.22
CA LEU A 716 31.08 -18.75 -20.33
C LEU A 716 30.78 -19.11 -21.78
N GLU A 717 30.42 -20.37 -22.03
CA GLU A 717 29.87 -20.76 -23.33
C GLU A 717 28.48 -20.08 -23.44
N TRP A 718 28.47 -19.02 -24.22
CA TRP A 718 27.25 -18.32 -24.56
C TRP A 718 26.55 -19.10 -25.67
N ASN A 719 25.52 -19.88 -25.33
CA ASN A 719 24.57 -20.34 -26.32
C ASN A 719 23.60 -19.18 -26.63
N PHE A 720 23.85 -18.54 -27.78
CA PHE A 720 22.99 -17.49 -28.32
C PHE A 720 21.66 -18.04 -28.83
#